data_7da1b57efa725e5e9a740eee5e03e38d
#
_entry.id   7da1b57efa725e5e9a740eee5e03e38d
#
_cell.length_a   1.000
_cell.length_b   1.000
_cell.length_c   1.000
_cell.angle_alpha   90.00
_cell.angle_beta   90.00
_cell.angle_gamma   90.00
#
_symmetry.space_group_name_H-M   'P 1'
#
loop_
_entity.id
_entity.type
_entity.pdbx_description
1 polymer ?
#
loop_
_entity_poly.entity_id
_entity_poly.type
_entity_poly.pdbx_seq_one_letter_code
_entity_poly.pdbx_strand_id
1 'polypeptide(L)'
;MDLLGVAAVLLDADGRIDLWSPEAEDLFGYTAEEALGQYAAPLLVHEQQWDLMIKLFGGVMATGERWAGAFPIRHKDGSTRLVEFRNMRLLDSLGDFYALGLATDRSKLREVERDVALSTRLISQSPIGLAILDTQLRYVAVNPALERMHGIPAEDHLGRHYREIMTSAKFEGPEAGMRQVLETGVPMVDEYTIVGHTPADPDVHAWSISLYRLDDPQGRVLGVADLVVDVTDRYQAATEAAKARHRLALIADGSARIGTTLEVEQTARELAGVTVTELADMATVDVLDSVLNEHRLPSGDGPALFRALAVQAAYATEAVQAADPPGQIAAYDADRLPTECVRTGRPILISHVDDAAMARIARDDRAATLLARAGVHSYMLLPLTARGQILGSLGLSRARNPQPFDEDDLALAGELASRAAVCIDNARAHQTVRNTAETLQRSLLPDHPPHLPGLEVASRYRPAQAAYEVGGDWYDVLPLDGDKTVLVVGDVMGSGIDAAVTMGRLRTGTSDFADLDLDPAEVLHHLDKITSGLEQYIATCVYAVYDPHRAECHISVAGHLPPVLVRNGKPPELLDLPTGTPLGVGGVPFVTTTIPVGAGDRLVLYTDGLVEVRHHPIDERLNTLLSLLDTPDPTLDDTCDRLIHKLRLPADPDDVAVLIARMQPFTPDS
;
A
#
# COMPACT_ATOMS: atom_id res chain seq x y z
N MET A 1 8.92 -28.01 -62.16
CA MET A 1 7.63 -28.39 -62.72
C MET A 1 7.44 -29.91 -62.67
N ASP A 2 7.90 -30.56 -61.62
CA ASP A 2 7.96 -32.04 -61.47
C ASP A 2 7.01 -32.56 -60.37
N LEU A 3 5.95 -31.82 -60.01
CA LEU A 3 5.04 -32.20 -58.92
C LEU A 3 3.86 -33.06 -59.36
N LEU A 4 3.63 -33.21 -60.66
CA LEU A 4 2.58 -34.06 -61.23
C LEU A 4 3.22 -34.98 -62.24
N GLY A 5 3.79 -36.12 -61.81
CA GLY A 5 4.29 -37.16 -62.71
C GLY A 5 3.19 -37.57 -63.67
N VAL A 6 3.16 -36.95 -64.86
CA VAL A 6 2.23 -37.26 -65.95
C VAL A 6 2.79 -38.36 -66.77
N ALA A 7 2.22 -39.54 -66.66
CA ALA A 7 2.61 -40.66 -67.47
C ALA A 7 2.15 -40.44 -68.91
N ALA A 8 3.03 -40.70 -69.88
CA ALA A 8 2.73 -40.64 -71.31
C ALA A 8 2.82 -42.04 -71.92
N VAL A 9 1.79 -42.42 -72.64
CA VAL A 9 1.70 -43.68 -73.34
C VAL A 9 1.27 -43.40 -74.78
N LEU A 10 2.02 -43.89 -75.75
CA LEU A 10 1.66 -43.78 -77.19
C LEU A 10 1.23 -45.17 -77.67
N LEU A 11 0.12 -45.21 -78.35
CA LEU A 11 -0.43 -46.45 -78.94
C LEU A 11 -0.43 -46.33 -80.46
N ASP A 12 -0.07 -47.38 -81.15
CA ASP A 12 -0.20 -47.52 -82.61
C ASP A 12 -1.67 -47.67 -83.01
N ALA A 13 -1.90 -47.81 -84.35
CA ALA A 13 -3.26 -47.94 -84.90
C ALA A 13 -3.98 -49.23 -84.44
N ASP A 14 -3.25 -50.24 -84.05
CA ASP A 14 -3.77 -51.53 -83.57
C ASP A 14 -3.96 -51.56 -82.02
N GLY A 15 -3.54 -50.49 -81.30
CA GLY A 15 -3.63 -50.39 -79.88
C GLY A 15 -2.48 -51.03 -79.11
N ARG A 16 -1.34 -51.21 -79.77
CA ARG A 16 -0.07 -51.64 -79.13
C ARG A 16 0.68 -50.43 -78.63
N ILE A 17 1.40 -50.61 -77.51
CA ILE A 17 2.18 -49.56 -76.89
C ILE A 17 3.50 -49.37 -77.67
N ASP A 18 3.68 -48.14 -78.21
CA ASP A 18 4.84 -47.75 -78.98
C ASP A 18 5.77 -46.83 -78.19
N LEU A 19 5.26 -46.10 -77.17
CA LEU A 19 6.02 -45.30 -76.23
C LEU A 19 5.51 -45.50 -74.81
N TRP A 20 6.43 -45.62 -73.87
CA TRP A 20 6.17 -45.75 -72.44
C TRP A 20 7.12 -44.85 -71.68
N SER A 21 6.58 -43.82 -71.04
CA SER A 21 7.43 -42.87 -70.27
C SER A 21 7.86 -43.44 -68.92
N PRO A 22 8.90 -42.92 -68.32
CA PRO A 22 9.33 -43.33 -66.97
C PRO A 22 8.18 -43.17 -65.93
N GLU A 23 7.38 -42.11 -66.03
CA GLU A 23 6.23 -41.87 -65.18
C GLU A 23 5.11 -42.90 -65.40
N ALA A 24 5.05 -43.52 -66.59
CA ALA A 24 4.16 -44.63 -66.90
C ALA A 24 4.66 -45.92 -66.18
N GLU A 25 5.96 -46.12 -66.09
CA GLU A 25 6.49 -47.23 -65.26
C GLU A 25 6.05 -47.10 -63.80
N ASP A 26 6.22 -45.87 -63.22
CA ASP A 26 5.82 -45.59 -61.84
C ASP A 26 4.30 -45.75 -61.63
N LEU A 27 3.49 -45.28 -62.58
CA LEU A 27 2.05 -45.25 -62.40
C LEU A 27 1.40 -46.61 -62.60
N PHE A 28 1.89 -47.45 -63.58
CA PHE A 28 1.31 -48.71 -63.94
C PHE A 28 2.07 -49.93 -63.42
N GLY A 29 3.37 -49.75 -63.03
CA GLY A 29 4.23 -50.78 -62.43
C GLY A 29 4.89 -51.69 -63.46
N TYR A 30 4.72 -51.47 -64.76
CA TYR A 30 5.42 -52.22 -65.84
C TYR A 30 6.61 -51.42 -66.33
N THR A 31 7.72 -52.08 -66.56
CA THR A 31 8.86 -51.46 -67.22
C THR A 31 8.60 -51.23 -68.70
N ALA A 32 9.33 -50.30 -69.35
CA ALA A 32 9.20 -50.05 -70.78
C ALA A 32 9.44 -51.34 -71.62
N GLU A 33 10.42 -52.21 -71.20
CA GLU A 33 10.67 -53.48 -71.85
C GLU A 33 9.50 -54.45 -71.78
N GLU A 34 8.71 -54.42 -70.71
CA GLU A 34 7.53 -55.27 -70.50
C GLU A 34 6.31 -54.72 -71.23
N ALA A 35 6.21 -53.40 -71.38
CA ALA A 35 5.02 -52.74 -71.93
C ALA A 35 5.09 -52.51 -73.44
N LEU A 36 6.27 -52.18 -74.00
CA LEU A 36 6.41 -51.92 -75.44
C LEU A 36 6.03 -53.12 -76.29
N GLY A 37 5.25 -52.82 -77.36
CA GLY A 37 4.74 -53.84 -78.27
C GLY A 37 3.54 -54.68 -77.76
N GLN A 38 3.17 -54.57 -76.50
CA GLN A 38 2.00 -55.20 -75.90
C GLN A 38 0.74 -54.41 -76.24
N TYR A 39 -0.44 -55.08 -76.22
CA TYR A 39 -1.70 -54.39 -76.34
C TYR A 39 -2.02 -53.68 -74.98
N ALA A 40 -2.35 -52.42 -75.06
CA ALA A 40 -2.59 -51.64 -73.87
C ALA A 40 -3.80 -52.11 -73.04
N ALA A 41 -4.89 -52.53 -73.69
CA ALA A 41 -6.10 -52.95 -73.01
C ALA A 41 -5.89 -54.19 -72.12
N PRO A 42 -5.31 -55.30 -72.63
CA PRO A 42 -5.05 -56.50 -71.80
C PRO A 42 -4.01 -56.24 -70.68
N LEU A 43 -3.11 -55.31 -70.87
CA LEU A 43 -2.06 -55.00 -69.90
C LEU A 43 -2.57 -54.13 -68.75
N LEU A 44 -3.32 -53.09 -69.11
CA LEU A 44 -3.68 -52.01 -68.19
C LEU A 44 -5.09 -52.06 -67.62
N VAL A 45 -5.98 -52.87 -68.24
CA VAL A 45 -7.39 -52.82 -67.92
C VAL A 45 -7.91 -54.22 -67.52
N HIS A 46 -8.86 -54.27 -66.60
CA HIS A 46 -9.52 -55.53 -66.27
C HIS A 46 -10.39 -56.04 -67.43
N GLU A 47 -10.47 -57.34 -67.64
CA GLU A 47 -11.17 -57.98 -68.74
C GLU A 47 -12.60 -57.48 -68.92
N GLN A 48 -13.29 -57.21 -67.84
CA GLN A 48 -14.68 -56.69 -67.84
C GLN A 48 -14.83 -55.32 -68.49
N GLN A 49 -13.74 -54.60 -68.73
CA GLN A 49 -13.74 -53.24 -69.25
C GLN A 49 -13.04 -53.11 -70.61
N TRP A 50 -12.58 -54.23 -71.18
CA TRP A 50 -11.89 -54.21 -72.48
C TRP A 50 -12.75 -53.63 -73.60
N ASP A 51 -14.01 -54.04 -73.69
CA ASP A 51 -14.91 -53.55 -74.73
C ASP A 51 -15.09 -52.01 -74.66
N LEU A 52 -15.15 -51.47 -73.42
CA LEU A 52 -15.25 -50.03 -73.26
C LEU A 52 -13.95 -49.32 -73.63
N MET A 53 -12.82 -49.87 -73.26
CA MET A 53 -11.52 -49.30 -73.63
C MET A 53 -11.29 -49.33 -75.13
N ILE A 54 -11.58 -50.45 -75.79
CA ILE A 54 -11.47 -50.60 -77.24
C ILE A 54 -12.41 -49.61 -77.99
N LYS A 55 -13.62 -49.45 -77.47
CA LYS A 55 -14.54 -48.48 -78.01
C LYS A 55 -14.09 -47.01 -77.88
N LEU A 56 -13.53 -46.65 -76.75
CA LEU A 56 -12.97 -45.30 -76.51
C LEU A 56 -11.73 -45.07 -77.39
N PHE A 57 -10.83 -46.06 -77.48
CA PHE A 57 -9.67 -46.01 -78.35
C PHE A 57 -10.10 -45.87 -79.83
N GLY A 58 -11.00 -46.71 -80.28
CA GLY A 58 -11.57 -46.68 -81.65
C GLY A 58 -12.18 -45.34 -81.98
N GLY A 59 -12.93 -44.71 -81.03
CA GLY A 59 -13.46 -43.38 -81.19
C GLY A 59 -12.38 -42.31 -81.39
N VAL A 60 -11.35 -42.31 -80.57
CA VAL A 60 -10.17 -41.37 -80.68
C VAL A 60 -9.50 -41.57 -82.04
N MET A 61 -9.28 -42.81 -82.48
CA MET A 61 -8.58 -43.12 -83.72
C MET A 61 -9.44 -42.77 -84.97
N ALA A 62 -10.72 -43.07 -84.97
CA ALA A 62 -11.62 -42.85 -86.12
C ALA A 62 -12.01 -41.38 -86.32
N THR A 63 -12.40 -40.71 -85.21
CA THR A 63 -12.97 -39.36 -85.31
C THR A 63 -11.97 -38.27 -84.97
N GLY A 64 -10.88 -38.57 -84.29
CA GLY A 64 -9.91 -37.62 -83.72
C GLY A 64 -10.49 -36.84 -82.52
N GLU A 65 -11.64 -37.21 -81.99
CA GLU A 65 -12.19 -36.63 -80.75
C GLU A 65 -11.25 -36.88 -79.58
N ARG A 66 -11.02 -35.86 -78.79
CA ARG A 66 -10.25 -35.96 -77.54
C ARG A 66 -11.16 -36.57 -76.48
N TRP A 67 -10.68 -37.58 -75.76
CA TRP A 67 -11.39 -38.10 -74.60
C TRP A 67 -10.61 -37.75 -73.35
N ALA A 68 -11.34 -37.29 -72.31
CA ALA A 68 -10.79 -37.06 -70.99
C ALA A 68 -11.74 -37.64 -69.94
N GLY A 69 -11.20 -38.35 -68.97
CA GLY A 69 -11.99 -38.97 -67.90
C GLY A 69 -11.18 -39.89 -66.99
N ALA A 70 -11.80 -40.25 -65.88
CA ALA A 70 -11.16 -41.18 -64.91
C ALA A 70 -11.52 -42.63 -65.27
N PHE A 71 -10.52 -43.46 -65.35
CA PHE A 71 -10.64 -44.88 -65.69
C PHE A 71 -9.90 -45.78 -64.68
N PRO A 72 -10.55 -46.84 -64.21
CA PRO A 72 -9.88 -47.81 -63.32
C PRO A 72 -8.92 -48.67 -64.11
N ILE A 73 -7.64 -48.61 -63.80
CA ILE A 73 -6.61 -49.43 -64.41
C ILE A 73 -6.14 -50.51 -63.44
N ARG A 74 -5.57 -51.58 -63.99
CA ARG A 74 -4.94 -52.65 -63.27
C ARG A 74 -3.43 -52.39 -63.20
N HIS A 75 -2.92 -52.17 -62.03
CA HIS A 75 -1.47 -52.06 -61.80
C HIS A 75 -0.87 -53.46 -61.81
N LYS A 76 0.46 -53.57 -62.08
CA LYS A 76 1.20 -54.83 -62.17
C LYS A 76 1.10 -55.68 -60.87
N ASP A 77 0.98 -55.07 -59.72
CA ASP A 77 0.81 -55.72 -58.42
C ASP A 77 -0.58 -56.32 -58.21
N GLY A 78 -1.47 -56.20 -59.18
CA GLY A 78 -2.86 -56.65 -59.14
C GLY A 78 -3.85 -55.66 -58.55
N SER A 79 -3.39 -54.53 -57.99
CA SER A 79 -4.26 -53.48 -57.44
C SER A 79 -4.98 -52.72 -58.58
N THR A 80 -6.19 -52.18 -58.24
CA THR A 80 -6.89 -51.29 -59.14
C THR A 80 -6.66 -49.86 -58.73
N ARG A 81 -6.14 -49.03 -59.65
CA ARG A 81 -5.92 -47.60 -59.47
C ARG A 81 -6.86 -46.78 -60.34
N LEU A 82 -7.43 -45.70 -59.83
CA LEU A 82 -8.22 -44.78 -60.58
C LEU A 82 -7.35 -43.70 -61.20
N VAL A 83 -7.18 -43.74 -62.49
CA VAL A 83 -6.28 -42.86 -63.23
C VAL A 83 -7.08 -41.95 -64.12
N GLU A 84 -6.75 -40.67 -64.12
CA GLU A 84 -7.32 -39.69 -65.03
C GLU A 84 -6.51 -39.67 -66.31
N PHE A 85 -7.21 -39.93 -67.43
CA PHE A 85 -6.63 -39.98 -68.78
C PHE A 85 -7.10 -38.80 -69.58
N ARG A 86 -6.17 -38.31 -70.46
CA ARG A 86 -6.46 -37.44 -71.58
C ARG A 86 -5.85 -38.02 -72.80
N ASN A 87 -6.72 -38.43 -73.72
CA ASN A 87 -6.31 -39.11 -74.95
C ASN A 87 -6.53 -38.18 -76.14
N MET A 88 -5.54 -38.19 -77.05
CA MET A 88 -5.62 -37.48 -78.35
C MET A 88 -4.96 -38.25 -79.46
N ARG A 89 -5.44 -38.07 -80.66
CA ARG A 89 -4.84 -38.66 -81.87
C ARG A 89 -3.69 -37.76 -82.36
N LEU A 90 -2.60 -38.39 -82.68
CA LEU A 90 -1.42 -37.76 -83.33
C LEU A 90 -1.31 -38.37 -84.75
N LEU A 91 -0.70 -37.59 -85.64
CA LEU A 91 -0.35 -38.00 -86.99
C LEU A 91 1.16 -37.86 -87.15
N ASP A 92 1.82 -38.93 -87.62
CA ASP A 92 3.26 -38.82 -87.88
C ASP A 92 3.56 -38.24 -89.29
N SER A 93 4.84 -38.12 -89.65
CA SER A 93 5.26 -37.57 -90.92
C SER A 93 5.05 -38.53 -92.11
N LEU A 94 4.68 -39.78 -91.88
CA LEU A 94 4.38 -40.82 -92.88
C LEU A 94 2.85 -40.97 -93.10
N GLY A 95 2.05 -40.34 -92.29
CA GLY A 95 0.58 -40.39 -92.40
C GLY A 95 -0.06 -41.41 -91.47
N ASP A 96 0.66 -42.08 -90.62
CA ASP A 96 0.15 -43.05 -89.65
C ASP A 96 -0.41 -42.37 -88.39
N PHE A 97 -1.51 -42.90 -87.87
CA PHE A 97 -2.21 -42.39 -86.70
C PHE A 97 -1.75 -43.10 -85.41
N TYR A 98 -1.51 -42.31 -84.37
CA TYR A 98 -1.21 -42.77 -83.03
C TYR A 98 -2.19 -42.16 -82.00
N ALA A 99 -2.43 -42.87 -80.91
CA ALA A 99 -3.18 -42.34 -79.79
C ALA A 99 -2.20 -42.03 -78.66
N LEU A 100 -2.04 -40.74 -78.29
CA LEU A 100 -1.30 -40.32 -77.09
C LEU A 100 -2.27 -40.29 -75.92
N GLY A 101 -1.95 -41.11 -74.93
CA GLY A 101 -2.59 -41.09 -73.60
C GLY A 101 -1.68 -40.40 -72.60
N LEU A 102 -2.18 -39.33 -71.98
CA LEU A 102 -1.62 -38.72 -70.79
C LEU A 102 -2.37 -39.19 -69.58
N ALA A 103 -1.70 -39.75 -68.58
CA ALA A 103 -2.32 -40.38 -67.42
C ALA A 103 -1.76 -39.83 -66.13
N THR A 104 -2.64 -39.55 -65.16
CA THR A 104 -2.25 -39.06 -63.82
C THR A 104 -3.01 -39.80 -62.73
N ASP A 105 -2.33 -40.15 -61.64
CA ASP A 105 -2.99 -40.73 -60.45
C ASP A 105 -3.96 -39.74 -59.83
N ARG A 106 -5.24 -40.08 -59.81
CA ARG A 106 -6.30 -39.22 -59.27
C ARG A 106 -6.18 -39.04 -57.77
N SER A 107 -5.55 -39.99 -57.05
CA SER A 107 -5.37 -39.87 -55.61
C SER A 107 -4.32 -38.80 -55.23
N LYS A 108 -3.21 -38.72 -55.96
CA LYS A 108 -2.18 -37.68 -55.79
C LYS A 108 -2.73 -36.30 -56.10
N LEU A 109 -3.50 -36.16 -57.17
CA LEU A 109 -4.12 -34.88 -57.52
C LEU A 109 -5.08 -34.41 -56.43
N ARG A 110 -5.95 -35.32 -55.92
CA ARG A 110 -6.85 -34.99 -54.82
C ARG A 110 -6.17 -34.67 -53.52
N GLU A 111 -5.03 -35.30 -53.24
CA GLU A 111 -4.22 -35.00 -52.06
C GLU A 111 -3.67 -33.57 -52.12
N VAL A 112 -3.07 -33.19 -53.20
CA VAL A 112 -2.59 -31.79 -53.41
C VAL A 112 -3.72 -30.78 -53.36
N GLU A 113 -4.86 -31.05 -54.06
CA GLU A 113 -6.04 -30.18 -53.99
C GLU A 113 -6.59 -30.04 -52.58
N ARG A 114 -6.64 -31.14 -51.82
CA ARG A 114 -7.05 -31.17 -50.42
C ARG A 114 -6.10 -30.34 -49.51
N ASP A 115 -4.78 -30.53 -49.67
CA ASP A 115 -3.77 -29.86 -48.86
C ASP A 115 -3.76 -28.34 -49.14
N VAL A 116 -3.90 -27.93 -50.38
CA VAL A 116 -4.08 -26.51 -50.78
C VAL A 116 -5.37 -25.95 -50.20
N ALA A 117 -6.51 -26.70 -50.32
CA ALA A 117 -7.79 -26.26 -49.80
C ALA A 117 -7.77 -26.14 -48.27
N LEU A 118 -7.14 -27.08 -47.56
CA LEU A 118 -6.95 -27.01 -46.10
C LEU A 118 -6.07 -25.83 -45.70
N SER A 119 -4.93 -25.65 -46.33
CA SER A 119 -4.00 -24.52 -46.06
C SER A 119 -4.71 -23.18 -46.29
N THR A 120 -5.42 -23.04 -47.41
CA THR A 120 -6.19 -21.82 -47.71
C THR A 120 -7.26 -21.55 -46.66
N ARG A 121 -7.95 -22.62 -46.20
CA ARG A 121 -9.01 -22.48 -45.19
C ARG A 121 -8.43 -22.14 -43.82
N LEU A 122 -7.33 -22.73 -43.42
CA LEU A 122 -6.62 -22.40 -42.17
C LEU A 122 -6.16 -20.94 -42.14
N ILE A 123 -5.57 -20.45 -43.23
CA ILE A 123 -5.12 -19.07 -43.35
C ILE A 123 -6.31 -18.09 -43.33
N SER A 124 -7.39 -18.38 -44.09
CA SER A 124 -8.54 -17.49 -44.17
C SER A 124 -9.43 -17.45 -42.92
N GLN A 125 -9.44 -18.52 -42.12
CA GLN A 125 -10.20 -18.62 -40.87
C GLN A 125 -9.36 -18.31 -39.64
N SER A 126 -8.04 -18.11 -39.77
CA SER A 126 -7.16 -17.73 -38.68
C SER A 126 -7.60 -16.39 -38.06
N PRO A 127 -7.70 -16.28 -36.73
CA PRO A 127 -7.86 -15.01 -36.06
C PRO A 127 -6.56 -14.17 -36.07
N ILE A 128 -5.43 -14.75 -36.41
CA ILE A 128 -4.14 -14.10 -36.50
C ILE A 128 -4.05 -13.40 -37.85
N GLY A 129 -3.70 -12.13 -37.85
CA GLY A 129 -3.38 -11.37 -39.06
C GLY A 129 -2.12 -11.94 -39.69
N LEU A 130 -2.19 -12.25 -40.98
CA LEU A 130 -1.07 -12.82 -41.75
C LEU A 130 -0.85 -11.99 -43.00
N ALA A 131 0.42 -11.57 -43.20
CA ALA A 131 0.89 -11.02 -44.46
C ALA A 131 2.14 -11.77 -44.95
N ILE A 132 2.30 -11.76 -46.25
CA ILE A 132 3.55 -12.13 -46.93
C ILE A 132 4.00 -10.90 -47.69
N LEU A 133 5.23 -10.48 -47.43
CA LEU A 133 5.88 -9.39 -48.12
C LEU A 133 7.10 -9.91 -48.90
N ASP A 134 7.36 -9.35 -50.06
CA ASP A 134 8.54 -9.68 -50.86
C ASP A 134 9.82 -9.10 -50.24
N THR A 135 10.96 -9.34 -50.88
CA THR A 135 12.26 -8.83 -50.45
C THR A 135 12.41 -7.28 -50.53
N GLN A 136 11.42 -6.61 -51.13
CA GLN A 136 11.31 -5.15 -51.18
C GLN A 136 10.23 -4.62 -50.22
N LEU A 137 9.73 -5.48 -49.33
CA LEU A 137 8.67 -5.19 -48.35
C LEU A 137 7.36 -4.72 -49.01
N ARG A 138 7.02 -5.29 -50.20
CA ARG A 138 5.71 -5.11 -50.81
C ARG A 138 4.79 -6.27 -50.46
N TYR A 139 3.55 -5.99 -50.16
CA TYR A 139 2.55 -7.02 -49.82
C TYR A 139 2.30 -7.93 -51.04
N VAL A 140 2.53 -9.21 -50.83
CA VAL A 140 2.24 -10.29 -51.78
C VAL A 140 0.92 -10.97 -51.46
N ALA A 141 0.62 -11.14 -50.17
CA ALA A 141 -0.61 -11.74 -49.69
C ALA A 141 -0.97 -11.20 -48.32
N VAL A 142 -2.27 -11.10 -48.04
CA VAL A 142 -2.83 -10.83 -46.72
C VAL A 142 -4.04 -11.72 -46.48
N ASN A 143 -4.32 -12.05 -45.23
CA ASN A 143 -5.51 -12.81 -44.88
C ASN A 143 -6.64 -11.88 -44.37
N PRO A 144 -7.91 -12.38 -44.30
CA PRO A 144 -9.04 -11.58 -43.82
C PRO A 144 -8.91 -11.06 -42.39
N ALA A 145 -8.11 -11.69 -41.56
CA ALA A 145 -7.86 -11.17 -40.20
C ALA A 145 -7.03 -9.88 -40.24
N LEU A 146 -5.98 -9.83 -41.04
CA LEU A 146 -5.17 -8.64 -41.19
C LEU A 146 -5.93 -7.49 -41.85
N GLU A 147 -6.81 -7.80 -42.84
CA GLU A 147 -7.68 -6.79 -43.42
C GLU A 147 -8.57 -6.10 -42.38
N ARG A 148 -9.13 -6.90 -41.45
CA ARG A 148 -9.94 -6.33 -40.34
C ARG A 148 -9.08 -5.50 -39.38
N MET A 149 -7.88 -5.98 -39.04
CA MET A 149 -7.00 -5.28 -38.10
C MET A 149 -6.49 -3.96 -38.68
N HIS A 150 -6.14 -3.93 -39.96
CA HIS A 150 -5.71 -2.72 -40.64
C HIS A 150 -6.87 -1.82 -41.08
N GLY A 151 -8.08 -2.36 -41.22
CA GLY A 151 -9.25 -1.67 -41.79
C GLY A 151 -9.10 -1.40 -43.29
N ILE A 152 -8.25 -2.14 -43.99
CA ILE A 152 -7.89 -1.95 -45.39
C ILE A 152 -8.11 -3.26 -46.13
N PRO A 153 -8.85 -3.29 -47.27
CA PRO A 153 -9.06 -4.48 -48.08
C PRO A 153 -7.76 -5.08 -48.66
N ALA A 154 -7.72 -6.39 -48.90
CA ALA A 154 -6.55 -7.07 -49.44
C ALA A 154 -6.07 -6.45 -50.77
N GLU A 155 -7.02 -6.08 -51.65
CA GLU A 155 -6.72 -5.47 -52.96
C GLU A 155 -5.96 -4.15 -52.85
N ASP A 156 -6.16 -3.43 -51.74
CA ASP A 156 -5.45 -2.16 -51.47
C ASP A 156 -4.08 -2.36 -50.81
N HIS A 157 -3.78 -3.56 -50.30
CA HIS A 157 -2.47 -3.95 -49.80
C HIS A 157 -1.54 -4.43 -50.91
N LEU A 158 -2.07 -5.27 -51.82
CA LEU A 158 -1.25 -6.01 -52.79
C LEU A 158 -0.40 -5.09 -53.67
N GLY A 159 0.90 -5.39 -53.70
CA GLY A 159 1.89 -4.66 -54.49
C GLY A 159 2.36 -3.35 -53.87
N ARG A 160 1.68 -2.85 -52.81
CA ARG A 160 2.12 -1.64 -52.11
C ARG A 160 3.22 -1.95 -51.11
N HIS A 161 4.08 -0.98 -50.90
CA HIS A 161 5.14 -1.07 -49.92
C HIS A 161 4.56 -0.94 -48.48
N TYR A 162 5.15 -1.61 -47.50
CA TYR A 162 4.78 -1.58 -46.09
C TYR A 162 4.49 -0.16 -45.57
N ARG A 163 5.36 0.81 -45.86
CA ARG A 163 5.20 2.22 -45.45
C ARG A 163 4.00 2.94 -46.10
N GLU A 164 3.55 2.50 -47.26
CA GLU A 164 2.40 3.11 -47.90
C GLU A 164 1.10 2.74 -47.22
N ILE A 165 1.08 1.61 -46.49
CA ILE A 165 -0.03 1.12 -45.71
C ILE A 165 0.11 1.60 -44.27
N MET A 166 1.27 1.41 -43.66
CA MET A 166 1.57 1.77 -42.27
C MET A 166 2.23 3.15 -42.18
N THR A 167 1.40 4.20 -42.24
CA THR A 167 1.86 5.60 -42.40
C THR A 167 2.33 6.27 -41.10
N SER A 168 2.12 5.66 -39.91
CA SER A 168 2.54 6.25 -38.63
C SER A 168 4.00 5.95 -38.31
N ALA A 169 4.70 6.92 -37.72
CA ALA A 169 6.09 6.78 -37.23
C ALA A 169 6.28 5.62 -36.22
N LYS A 170 5.18 5.16 -35.58
CA LYS A 170 5.20 4.00 -34.68
C LYS A 170 5.50 2.67 -35.36
N PHE A 171 5.42 2.61 -36.70
CA PHE A 171 5.70 1.41 -37.50
C PHE A 171 7.13 1.35 -38.10
N GLU A 172 8.00 2.25 -37.71
CA GLU A 172 9.43 2.18 -38.11
C GLU A 172 10.15 0.97 -37.51
N GLY A 173 9.81 0.59 -36.27
CA GLY A 173 10.35 -0.58 -35.59
C GLY A 173 10.09 -1.90 -36.32
N PRO A 174 8.83 -2.24 -36.65
CA PRO A 174 8.50 -3.45 -37.41
C PRO A 174 9.16 -3.50 -38.80
N GLU A 175 9.25 -2.40 -39.53
CA GLU A 175 9.95 -2.38 -40.82
C GLU A 175 11.47 -2.67 -40.68
N ALA A 176 12.10 -2.10 -39.68
CA ALA A 176 13.51 -2.39 -39.38
C ALA A 176 13.69 -3.87 -39.01
N GLY A 177 12.76 -4.43 -38.22
CA GLY A 177 12.70 -5.86 -37.92
C GLY A 177 12.56 -6.73 -39.16
N MET A 178 11.67 -6.38 -40.10
CA MET A 178 11.51 -7.10 -41.38
C MET A 178 12.79 -7.12 -42.16
N ARG A 179 13.52 -5.99 -42.27
CA ARG A 179 14.81 -5.91 -42.95
C ARG A 179 15.86 -6.78 -42.29
N GLN A 180 15.92 -6.72 -40.95
CA GLN A 180 16.85 -7.56 -40.18
C GLN A 180 16.57 -9.05 -40.38
N VAL A 181 15.32 -9.48 -40.35
CA VAL A 181 14.90 -10.87 -40.57
C VAL A 181 15.25 -11.32 -41.99
N LEU A 182 15.04 -10.47 -43.01
CA LEU A 182 15.44 -10.77 -44.39
C LEU A 182 16.93 -10.98 -44.52
N GLU A 183 17.74 -10.13 -43.86
CA GLU A 183 19.20 -10.20 -43.93
C GLU A 183 19.82 -11.36 -43.17
N THR A 184 19.35 -11.56 -41.92
CA THR A 184 19.95 -12.51 -40.98
C THR A 184 19.32 -13.90 -41.02
N GLY A 185 18.04 -13.99 -41.40
CA GLY A 185 17.24 -15.21 -41.29
C GLY A 185 16.82 -15.55 -39.87
N VAL A 186 17.19 -14.74 -38.87
CA VAL A 186 16.80 -14.95 -37.48
C VAL A 186 15.38 -14.39 -37.28
N PRO A 187 14.41 -15.21 -36.84
CA PRO A 187 13.05 -14.74 -36.62
C PRO A 187 12.98 -13.67 -35.51
N MET A 188 12.10 -12.69 -35.66
CA MET A 188 11.66 -11.80 -34.60
C MET A 188 10.32 -12.31 -34.08
N VAL A 189 10.19 -12.53 -32.78
CA VAL A 189 9.00 -13.19 -32.21
C VAL A 189 8.46 -12.36 -31.04
N ASP A 190 7.12 -12.17 -31.02
CA ASP A 190 6.39 -11.52 -29.94
C ASP A 190 6.84 -10.09 -29.60
N GLU A 191 7.20 -9.31 -30.61
CA GLU A 191 7.49 -7.88 -30.44
C GLU A 191 6.19 -7.08 -30.30
N TYR A 192 6.08 -6.32 -29.21
CA TYR A 192 4.88 -5.55 -28.90
C TYR A 192 4.92 -4.17 -29.56
N THR A 193 3.86 -3.84 -30.28
CA THR A 193 3.68 -2.52 -30.88
C THR A 193 2.34 -1.94 -30.45
N ILE A 194 2.35 -0.71 -29.91
CA ILE A 194 1.12 0.01 -29.57
C ILE A 194 0.73 0.84 -30.79
N VAL A 195 -0.44 0.53 -31.35
CA VAL A 195 -1.00 1.18 -32.51
C VAL A 195 -2.08 2.16 -32.04
N GLY A 196 -1.88 3.45 -32.29
CA GLY A 196 -2.93 4.44 -32.07
C GLY A 196 -3.57 4.79 -33.40
N HIS A 197 -4.92 4.80 -33.46
CA HIS A 197 -5.72 5.21 -34.61
C HIS A 197 -5.45 4.42 -35.89
N THR A 198 -6.24 3.39 -36.13
CA THR A 198 -6.49 2.90 -37.47
C THR A 198 -7.67 3.66 -38.08
N PRO A 199 -7.82 3.74 -39.43
CA PRO A 199 -8.98 4.36 -40.05
C PRO A 199 -10.32 3.73 -39.64
N ALA A 200 -10.31 2.48 -39.17
CA ALA A 200 -11.50 1.72 -38.78
C ALA A 200 -11.80 1.84 -37.27
N ASP A 201 -10.81 2.17 -36.42
CA ASP A 201 -10.99 2.23 -34.97
C ASP A 201 -10.10 3.34 -34.38
N PRO A 202 -10.69 4.36 -33.72
CA PRO A 202 -9.93 5.43 -33.09
C PRO A 202 -9.23 5.02 -31.78
N ASP A 203 -9.51 3.84 -31.23
CA ASP A 203 -8.94 3.37 -29.96
C ASP A 203 -7.50 2.88 -30.13
N VAL A 204 -6.79 2.85 -29.02
CA VAL A 204 -5.38 2.38 -28.97
C VAL A 204 -5.37 0.86 -28.93
N HIS A 205 -4.76 0.23 -29.95
CA HIS A 205 -4.57 -1.21 -30.00
C HIS A 205 -3.14 -1.62 -29.65
N ALA A 206 -3.00 -2.78 -29.03
CA ALA A 206 -1.72 -3.43 -28.79
C ALA A 206 -1.61 -4.68 -29.67
N TRP A 207 -0.59 -4.73 -30.50
CA TRP A 207 -0.32 -5.85 -31.40
C TRP A 207 0.98 -6.54 -31.02
N SER A 208 0.96 -7.88 -31.05
CA SER A 208 2.18 -8.71 -30.99
C SER A 208 2.53 -9.10 -32.42
N ILE A 209 3.74 -8.75 -32.86
CA ILE A 209 4.23 -8.95 -34.22
C ILE A 209 5.32 -10.03 -34.18
N SER A 210 5.22 -11.02 -35.09
CA SER A 210 6.25 -12.03 -35.29
C SER A 210 6.59 -12.13 -36.76
N LEU A 211 7.89 -12.04 -37.05
CA LEU A 211 8.41 -12.01 -38.42
C LEU A 211 9.29 -13.22 -38.69
N TYR A 212 9.04 -13.89 -39.85
CA TYR A 212 9.80 -15.06 -40.29
C TYR A 212 10.23 -14.89 -41.73
N ARG A 213 11.51 -15.22 -42.02
CA ARG A 213 11.97 -15.27 -43.40
C ARG A 213 11.40 -16.46 -44.16
N LEU A 214 10.95 -16.23 -45.37
CA LEU A 214 10.46 -17.25 -46.28
C LEU A 214 11.51 -17.55 -47.31
N ASP A 215 11.97 -18.80 -47.42
CA ASP A 215 12.91 -19.29 -48.39
C ASP A 215 12.26 -20.34 -49.27
N ASP A 216 12.70 -20.43 -50.55
CA ASP A 216 12.31 -21.53 -51.43
C ASP A 216 13.10 -22.81 -51.10
N PRO A 217 12.73 -23.99 -51.67
CA PRO A 217 13.43 -25.23 -51.41
C PRO A 217 14.93 -25.21 -51.85
N GLN A 218 15.34 -24.25 -52.67
CA GLN A 218 16.71 -24.03 -53.12
C GLN A 218 17.46 -23.03 -52.21
N GLY A 219 16.83 -22.51 -51.15
CA GLY A 219 17.41 -21.58 -50.20
C GLY A 219 17.43 -20.11 -50.68
N ARG A 220 16.70 -19.77 -51.73
CA ARG A 220 16.56 -18.39 -52.21
C ARG A 220 15.48 -17.69 -51.36
N VAL A 221 15.81 -16.50 -50.84
CA VAL A 221 14.88 -15.70 -50.05
C VAL A 221 13.73 -15.21 -50.95
N LEU A 222 12.52 -15.55 -50.55
CA LEU A 222 11.27 -15.17 -51.19
C LEU A 222 10.69 -13.88 -50.59
N GLY A 223 10.88 -13.67 -49.26
CA GLY A 223 10.33 -12.56 -48.54
C GLY A 223 10.24 -12.79 -47.03
N VAL A 224 9.33 -12.10 -46.41
CA VAL A 224 9.04 -12.21 -44.97
C VAL A 224 7.55 -12.48 -44.73
N ALA A 225 7.25 -13.39 -43.82
CA ALA A 225 5.90 -13.57 -43.26
C ALA A 225 5.77 -12.70 -42.02
N ASP A 226 4.72 -11.90 -41.98
CA ASP A 226 4.32 -11.05 -40.86
C ASP A 226 3.07 -11.63 -40.21
N LEU A 227 3.19 -12.02 -38.94
CA LEU A 227 2.10 -12.53 -38.11
C LEU A 227 1.77 -11.47 -37.06
N VAL A 228 0.53 -11.03 -37.06
CA VAL A 228 0.03 -9.98 -36.16
C VAL A 228 -1.09 -10.56 -35.32
N VAL A 229 -0.91 -10.51 -34.01
CA VAL A 229 -1.93 -10.93 -33.03
C VAL A 229 -2.42 -9.70 -32.29
N ASP A 230 -3.72 -9.46 -32.31
CA ASP A 230 -4.31 -8.44 -31.45
C ASP A 230 -4.30 -8.94 -30.00
N VAL A 231 -3.58 -8.21 -29.15
CA VAL A 231 -3.42 -8.48 -27.72
C VAL A 231 -3.95 -7.33 -26.88
N THR A 232 -4.80 -6.46 -27.45
CA THR A 232 -5.33 -5.26 -26.81
C THR A 232 -5.98 -5.55 -25.46
N ASP A 233 -6.91 -6.48 -25.42
CA ASP A 233 -7.60 -6.87 -24.18
C ASP A 233 -6.60 -7.36 -23.11
N ARG A 234 -5.64 -8.17 -23.53
CA ARG A 234 -4.62 -8.72 -22.63
C ARG A 234 -3.69 -7.63 -22.12
N TYR A 235 -3.29 -6.70 -22.98
CA TYR A 235 -2.46 -5.56 -22.63
C TYR A 235 -3.16 -4.61 -21.68
N GLN A 236 -4.44 -4.28 -21.96
CA GLN A 236 -5.26 -3.44 -21.09
C GLN A 236 -5.46 -4.09 -19.72
N ALA A 237 -5.86 -5.36 -19.69
CA ALA A 237 -6.02 -6.10 -18.44
C ALA A 237 -4.72 -6.20 -17.63
N ALA A 238 -3.58 -6.42 -18.29
CA ALA A 238 -2.28 -6.44 -17.63
C ALA A 238 -1.89 -5.06 -17.07
N THR A 239 -2.18 -3.99 -17.81
CA THR A 239 -1.92 -2.61 -17.39
C THR A 239 -2.80 -2.22 -16.20
N GLU A 240 -4.09 -2.54 -16.26
CA GLU A 240 -5.03 -2.31 -15.16
C GLU A 240 -4.65 -3.12 -13.90
N ALA A 241 -4.28 -4.40 -14.08
CA ALA A 241 -3.80 -5.21 -12.98
C ALA A 241 -2.49 -4.68 -12.36
N ALA A 242 -1.59 -4.14 -13.18
CA ALA A 242 -0.36 -3.49 -12.69
C ALA A 242 -0.68 -2.20 -11.91
N LYS A 243 -1.58 -1.35 -12.42
CA LYS A 243 -2.07 -0.16 -11.71
C LYS A 243 -2.75 -0.53 -10.38
N ALA A 244 -3.62 -1.55 -10.39
CA ALA A 244 -4.30 -2.01 -9.19
C ALA A 244 -3.32 -2.55 -8.14
N ARG A 245 -2.31 -3.34 -8.56
CA ARG A 245 -1.26 -3.83 -7.65
C ARG A 245 -0.42 -2.69 -7.07
N HIS A 246 -0.04 -1.73 -7.90
CA HIS A 246 0.69 -0.54 -7.44
C HIS A 246 -0.12 0.23 -6.40
N ARG A 247 -1.41 0.47 -6.67
CA ARG A 247 -2.33 1.12 -5.74
C ARG A 247 -2.44 0.37 -4.41
N LEU A 248 -2.61 -0.95 -4.44
CA LEU A 248 -2.67 -1.77 -3.22
C LEU A 248 -1.35 -1.75 -2.44
N ALA A 249 -0.21 -1.76 -3.12
CA ALA A 249 1.09 -1.64 -2.47
C ALA A 249 1.27 -0.28 -1.76
N LEU A 250 0.83 0.81 -2.39
CA LEU A 250 0.87 2.15 -1.80
C LEU A 250 -0.06 2.27 -0.58
N ILE A 251 -1.27 1.71 -0.64
CA ILE A 251 -2.19 1.68 0.50
C ILE A 251 -1.60 0.85 1.64
N ALA A 252 -0.98 -0.30 1.35
CA ALA A 252 -0.37 -1.15 2.36
C ALA A 252 0.84 -0.47 3.02
N ASP A 253 1.75 0.16 2.24
CA ASP A 253 2.89 0.92 2.76
C ASP A 253 2.43 2.12 3.57
N GLY A 254 1.53 2.93 3.03
CA GLY A 254 0.93 4.05 3.74
C GLY A 254 0.25 3.62 5.04
N SER A 255 -0.45 2.48 5.02
CA SER A 255 -1.09 1.89 6.20
C SER A 255 -0.12 1.48 7.29
N ALA A 256 1.08 1.08 6.95
CA ALA A 256 2.12 0.72 7.91
C ALA A 256 2.85 1.94 8.49
N ARG A 257 2.88 3.05 7.75
CA ARG A 257 3.62 4.26 8.08
C ARG A 257 2.77 5.35 8.74
N ILE A 258 1.43 5.29 8.61
CA ILE A 258 0.50 6.26 9.16
C ILE A 258 -0.07 5.73 10.49
N GLY A 259 0.05 6.53 11.55
CA GLY A 259 -0.47 6.21 12.88
C GLY A 259 0.45 5.29 13.68
N THR A 260 1.77 5.48 13.56
CA THR A 260 2.78 4.73 14.32
C THR A 260 2.80 5.08 15.81
N THR A 261 2.25 6.25 16.16
CA THR A 261 2.12 6.76 17.53
C THR A 261 0.70 7.25 17.79
N LEU A 262 0.38 7.50 19.06
CA LEU A 262 -0.86 8.16 19.47
C LEU A 262 -0.69 9.69 19.61
N GLU A 263 0.09 10.28 18.71
CA GLU A 263 0.30 11.73 18.62
C GLU A 263 -0.31 12.26 17.33
N VAL A 264 -1.17 13.28 17.44
CA VAL A 264 -1.90 13.86 16.30
C VAL A 264 -0.94 14.46 15.29
N GLU A 265 0.06 15.22 15.76
CA GLU A 265 1.06 15.91 14.93
C GLU A 265 1.98 14.91 14.22
N GLN A 266 2.32 13.79 14.87
CA GLN A 266 3.13 12.75 14.24
C GLN A 266 2.35 12.05 13.13
N THR A 267 1.10 11.69 13.38
CA THR A 267 0.21 11.09 12.36
C THR A 267 0.04 12.01 11.14
N ALA A 268 -0.11 13.31 11.38
CA ALA A 268 -0.21 14.30 10.30
C ALA A 268 1.08 14.37 9.46
N ARG A 269 2.27 14.36 10.10
CA ARG A 269 3.56 14.33 9.40
C ARG A 269 3.73 13.05 8.59
N GLU A 270 3.33 11.91 9.13
CA GLU A 270 3.38 10.61 8.45
C GLU A 270 2.49 10.60 7.21
N LEU A 271 1.26 11.11 7.31
CA LEU A 271 0.35 11.25 6.18
C LEU A 271 0.95 12.15 5.08
N ALA A 272 1.44 13.33 5.46
CA ALA A 272 2.06 14.25 4.51
C ALA A 272 3.29 13.62 3.84
N GLY A 273 4.11 12.88 4.59
CA GLY A 273 5.29 12.18 4.07
C GLY A 273 4.97 11.10 3.06
N VAL A 274 3.97 10.27 3.35
CA VAL A 274 3.53 9.20 2.43
C VAL A 274 2.96 9.79 1.14
N THR A 275 2.12 10.84 1.24
CA THR A 275 1.47 11.44 0.07
C THR A 275 2.43 12.22 -0.81
N VAL A 276 3.44 12.90 -0.25
CA VAL A 276 4.47 13.62 -1.02
C VAL A 276 5.40 12.68 -1.76
N THR A 277 5.72 11.51 -1.20
CA THR A 277 6.61 10.55 -1.87
C THR A 277 5.98 9.97 -3.14
N GLU A 278 4.65 9.74 -3.14
CA GLU A 278 3.99 8.90 -4.13
C GLU A 278 3.01 9.65 -5.04
N LEU A 279 2.38 10.72 -4.54
CA LEU A 279 1.25 11.34 -5.23
C LEU A 279 1.47 12.81 -5.61
N ALA A 280 2.10 13.59 -4.73
CA ALA A 280 2.10 15.03 -4.81
C ALA A 280 3.50 15.64 -4.68
N ASP A 281 3.68 16.84 -5.19
CA ASP A 281 4.90 17.62 -4.97
C ASP A 281 4.89 18.34 -3.61
N MET A 282 3.69 18.63 -3.07
CA MET A 282 3.49 19.21 -1.75
C MET A 282 2.20 18.70 -1.12
N ALA A 283 2.24 18.50 0.20
CA ALA A 283 1.11 18.11 1.03
C ALA A 283 0.98 19.02 2.26
N THR A 284 -0.26 19.35 2.62
CA THR A 284 -0.64 20.05 3.85
C THR A 284 -1.67 19.23 4.60
N VAL A 285 -1.53 19.16 5.92
CA VAL A 285 -2.51 18.51 6.81
C VAL A 285 -2.96 19.53 7.83
N ASP A 286 -4.22 19.90 7.76
CA ASP A 286 -4.83 20.90 8.61
C ASP A 286 -6.04 20.29 9.35
N VAL A 287 -6.11 20.50 10.67
CA VAL A 287 -7.21 20.01 11.50
C VAL A 287 -8.00 21.19 12.03
N LEU A 288 -9.31 21.08 12.10
CA LEU A 288 -10.16 22.10 12.69
C LEU A 288 -9.75 22.33 14.16
N ASP A 289 -9.52 23.60 14.53
CA ASP A 289 -9.08 23.94 15.89
C ASP A 289 -10.10 23.51 16.96
N SER A 290 -11.40 23.56 16.62
CA SER A 290 -12.48 23.05 17.46
C SER A 290 -12.39 21.55 17.76
N VAL A 291 -11.74 20.77 16.89
CA VAL A 291 -11.55 19.33 17.10
C VAL A 291 -10.49 19.05 18.16
N LEU A 292 -9.45 19.87 18.24
CA LEU A 292 -8.35 19.71 19.20
C LEU A 292 -8.65 20.33 20.57
N ASN A 293 -9.46 21.39 20.61
CA ASN A 293 -9.68 22.19 21.83
C ASN A 293 -11.09 22.02 22.42
N GLU A 294 -11.87 21.01 22.05
CA GLU A 294 -13.23 20.72 22.53
C GLU A 294 -14.21 21.90 22.48
N HIS A 295 -13.88 22.95 21.77
CA HIS A 295 -14.78 24.06 21.57
C HIS A 295 -15.85 23.67 20.55
N ARG A 296 -17.10 24.05 20.83
CA ARG A 296 -18.25 23.80 19.96
C ARG A 296 -17.91 24.18 18.51
N LEU A 297 -18.18 23.27 17.58
CA LEU A 297 -18.10 23.56 16.14
C LEU A 297 -18.78 24.91 15.85
N PRO A 298 -18.17 25.79 15.10
CA PRO A 298 -18.84 27.01 14.67
C PRO A 298 -20.05 26.62 13.83
N SER A 299 -21.24 26.73 14.40
CA SER A 299 -22.50 26.57 13.70
C SER A 299 -22.76 27.88 12.97
N GLY A 300 -22.34 27.97 11.69
CA GLY A 300 -22.61 29.16 10.90
C GLY A 300 -21.79 29.27 9.61
N ASP A 301 -22.19 30.21 8.77
CA ASP A 301 -21.56 30.55 7.48
C ASP A 301 -20.23 31.35 7.60
N GLY A 302 -19.63 31.42 8.79
CA GLY A 302 -18.38 32.12 9.05
C GLY A 302 -17.11 31.40 8.56
N PRO A 303 -15.91 31.98 8.72
CA PRO A 303 -14.64 31.33 8.39
C PRO A 303 -14.41 30.10 9.24
N ALA A 304 -13.73 29.08 8.67
CA ALA A 304 -13.27 27.90 9.41
C ALA A 304 -11.87 28.18 9.99
N LEU A 305 -11.66 27.81 11.25
CA LEU A 305 -10.37 27.90 11.92
C LEU A 305 -9.67 26.56 11.82
N PHE A 306 -8.50 26.57 11.20
CA PHE A 306 -7.65 25.41 11.07
C PHE A 306 -6.37 25.59 11.88
N ARG A 307 -5.91 24.49 12.47
CA ARG A 307 -4.56 24.36 13.01
C ARG A 307 -3.73 23.55 12.03
N ALA A 308 -2.68 24.15 11.48
CA ALA A 308 -1.73 23.47 10.62
C ALA A 308 -0.97 22.42 11.45
N LEU A 309 -0.99 21.16 11.01
CA LEU A 309 -0.28 20.08 11.70
C LEU A 309 0.96 19.64 10.94
N ALA A 310 0.90 19.59 9.62
CA ALA A 310 2.04 19.21 8.80
C ALA A 310 2.04 19.91 7.45
N VAL A 311 3.24 20.28 6.99
CA VAL A 311 3.51 20.78 5.64
C VAL A 311 4.76 20.05 5.16
N GLN A 312 4.68 19.38 4.03
CA GLN A 312 5.81 18.70 3.41
C GLN A 312 5.85 18.94 1.90
N ALA A 313 7.06 18.93 1.34
CA ALA A 313 7.29 19.01 -0.09
C ALA A 313 8.40 18.04 -0.51
N ALA A 314 8.29 17.49 -1.73
CA ALA A 314 9.24 16.57 -2.30
C ALA A 314 10.61 17.23 -2.59
N TYR A 315 10.64 18.54 -2.69
CA TYR A 315 11.83 19.34 -2.95
C TYR A 315 11.70 20.73 -2.33
N ALA A 316 12.79 21.46 -2.21
CA ALA A 316 12.79 22.84 -1.70
C ALA A 316 11.99 23.76 -2.66
N THR A 317 10.90 24.35 -2.17
CA THR A 317 9.99 25.19 -2.94
C THR A 317 9.45 26.34 -2.09
N GLU A 318 9.20 27.49 -2.74
CA GLU A 318 8.55 28.65 -2.10
C GLU A 318 7.09 28.33 -1.71
N ALA A 319 6.45 27.33 -2.33
CA ALA A 319 5.08 26.91 -2.02
C ALA A 319 4.90 26.51 -0.54
N VAL A 320 5.94 26.01 0.12
CA VAL A 320 5.91 25.70 1.56
C VAL A 320 5.65 26.94 2.41
N GLN A 321 6.09 28.13 1.94
CA GLN A 321 5.87 29.40 2.64
C GLN A 321 4.44 29.94 2.45
N ALA A 322 3.67 29.38 1.50
CA ALA A 322 2.25 29.70 1.31
C ALA A 322 1.36 28.99 2.34
N ALA A 323 1.81 27.86 2.86
CA ALA A 323 1.13 27.10 3.90
C ALA A 323 1.41 27.71 5.28
N ASP A 324 0.50 27.47 6.23
CA ASP A 324 0.69 27.89 7.60
C ASP A 324 1.73 26.99 8.31
N PRO A 325 2.65 27.56 9.09
CA PRO A 325 3.61 26.77 9.87
C PRO A 325 2.89 25.82 10.83
N PRO A 326 3.44 24.59 11.05
CA PRO A 326 2.87 23.66 12.00
C PRO A 326 2.67 24.28 13.39
N GLY A 327 1.48 24.06 13.98
CA GLY A 327 1.04 24.63 15.26
C GLY A 327 0.29 25.97 15.13
N GLN A 328 0.40 26.68 14.02
CA GLN A 328 -0.29 27.96 13.81
C GLN A 328 -1.78 27.73 13.50
N ILE A 329 -2.63 28.63 14.07
CA ILE A 329 -4.06 28.68 13.75
C ILE A 329 -4.26 29.73 12.65
N ALA A 330 -4.98 29.36 11.60
CA ALA A 330 -5.35 30.22 10.50
C ALA A 330 -6.85 30.18 10.24
N ALA A 331 -7.41 31.32 9.85
CA ALA A 331 -8.80 31.44 9.45
C ALA A 331 -8.88 31.39 7.92
N TYR A 332 -9.72 30.51 7.39
CA TYR A 332 -10.05 30.46 5.97
C TYR A 332 -11.50 30.93 5.77
N ASP A 333 -11.70 31.94 4.96
CA ASP A 333 -13.02 32.47 4.67
C ASP A 333 -13.97 31.46 4.06
N ALA A 334 -15.27 31.77 4.10
CA ALA A 334 -16.33 30.83 3.68
C ALA A 334 -16.24 30.38 2.20
N ASP A 335 -15.65 31.21 1.34
CA ASP A 335 -15.48 31.01 -0.10
C ASP A 335 -14.20 30.24 -0.46
N ARG A 336 -13.36 29.96 0.53
CA ARG A 336 -12.10 29.20 0.33
C ARG A 336 -12.39 27.70 0.28
N LEU A 337 -11.60 26.97 -0.55
CA LEU A 337 -11.77 25.54 -0.71
C LEU A 337 -11.59 24.73 0.58
N PRO A 338 -10.64 25.04 1.48
CA PRO A 338 -10.54 24.32 2.75
C PRO A 338 -11.83 24.40 3.57
N THR A 339 -12.45 25.59 3.63
CA THR A 339 -13.72 25.77 4.35
C THR A 339 -14.87 25.03 3.66
N GLU A 340 -14.94 25.04 2.33
CA GLU A 340 -15.95 24.28 1.57
C GLU A 340 -15.80 22.79 1.80
N CYS A 341 -14.57 22.25 1.73
CA CYS A 341 -14.28 20.85 1.91
C CYS A 341 -14.75 20.35 3.28
N VAL A 342 -14.41 21.04 4.37
CA VAL A 342 -14.80 20.59 5.72
C VAL A 342 -16.29 20.81 6.01
N ARG A 343 -16.96 21.71 5.31
CA ARG A 343 -18.42 21.90 5.45
C ARG A 343 -19.22 20.87 4.69
N THR A 344 -18.79 20.56 3.45
CA THR A 344 -19.52 19.62 2.60
C THR A 344 -19.15 18.17 2.87
N GLY A 345 -17.96 17.93 3.43
CA GLY A 345 -17.40 16.58 3.57
C GLY A 345 -17.08 15.91 2.23
N ARG A 346 -16.97 16.70 1.16
CA ARG A 346 -16.70 16.20 -0.18
C ARG A 346 -15.28 16.52 -0.61
N PRO A 347 -14.59 15.57 -1.26
CA PRO A 347 -13.31 15.86 -1.85
C PRO A 347 -13.45 16.83 -3.02
N ILE A 348 -12.41 17.62 -3.27
CA ILE A 348 -12.36 18.62 -4.36
C ILE A 348 -11.16 18.27 -5.23
N LEU A 349 -11.37 18.09 -6.53
CA LEU A 349 -10.33 17.85 -7.53
C LEU A 349 -10.30 19.02 -8.53
N ILE A 350 -9.13 19.62 -8.69
CA ILE A 350 -8.88 20.65 -9.69
C ILE A 350 -7.69 20.21 -10.54
N SER A 351 -8.00 19.58 -11.67
CA SER A 351 -6.97 19.07 -12.59
C SER A 351 -6.14 20.20 -13.21
N HIS A 352 -6.74 21.37 -13.43
CA HIS A 352 -6.04 22.55 -13.96
C HIS A 352 -6.40 23.76 -13.13
N VAL A 353 -5.41 24.31 -12.40
CA VAL A 353 -5.57 25.48 -11.55
C VAL A 353 -5.43 26.74 -12.39
N ASP A 354 -6.51 27.52 -12.46
CA ASP A 354 -6.55 28.88 -12.99
C ASP A 354 -6.43 29.93 -11.87
N ASP A 355 -6.41 31.21 -12.22
CA ASP A 355 -6.31 32.32 -11.25
C ASP A 355 -7.48 32.35 -10.26
N ALA A 356 -8.69 31.97 -10.69
CA ALA A 356 -9.86 31.95 -9.82
C ALA A 356 -9.78 30.77 -8.83
N ALA A 357 -9.35 29.60 -9.28
CA ALA A 357 -9.09 28.46 -8.41
C ALA A 357 -7.95 28.74 -7.45
N MET A 358 -6.86 29.37 -7.92
CA MET A 358 -5.72 29.75 -7.09
C MET A 358 -6.13 30.67 -5.93
N ALA A 359 -6.97 31.67 -6.21
CA ALA A 359 -7.51 32.55 -5.19
C ALA A 359 -8.35 31.79 -4.14
N ARG A 360 -9.04 30.73 -4.51
CA ARG A 360 -9.83 29.90 -3.58
C ARG A 360 -9.00 28.87 -2.79
N ILE A 361 -7.89 28.40 -3.37
CA ILE A 361 -6.95 27.50 -2.70
C ILE A 361 -6.19 28.22 -1.60
N ALA A 362 -5.64 29.39 -1.93
CA ALA A 362 -4.78 30.15 -1.05
C ALA A 362 -5.56 30.87 0.08
N ARG A 363 -4.92 31.01 1.24
CA ARG A 363 -5.49 31.78 2.35
C ARG A 363 -5.62 33.28 2.02
N ASP A 364 -4.60 33.82 1.37
CA ASP A 364 -4.48 35.23 1.03
C ASP A 364 -3.73 35.43 -0.29
N ASP A 365 -3.67 36.67 -0.80
CA ASP A 365 -3.03 37.03 -2.06
C ASP A 365 -1.51 36.73 -2.07
N ARG A 366 -0.84 36.81 -0.92
CA ARG A 366 0.57 36.44 -0.78
C ARG A 366 0.77 34.97 -0.99
N ALA A 367 -0.05 34.15 -0.35
CA ALA A 367 -0.02 32.70 -0.51
C ALA A 367 -0.33 32.31 -1.96
N ALA A 368 -1.33 32.93 -2.59
CA ALA A 368 -1.66 32.75 -4.01
C ALA A 368 -0.45 33.03 -4.92
N THR A 369 0.24 34.15 -4.68
CA THR A 369 1.44 34.51 -5.44
C THR A 369 2.56 33.51 -5.29
N LEU A 370 2.81 32.96 -4.08
CA LEU A 370 3.84 31.96 -3.82
C LEU A 370 3.54 30.62 -4.51
N LEU A 371 2.29 30.18 -4.46
CA LEU A 371 1.84 28.94 -5.14
C LEU A 371 1.95 29.07 -6.67
N ALA A 372 1.53 30.21 -7.23
CA ALA A 372 1.63 30.48 -8.66
C ALA A 372 3.10 30.53 -9.13
N ARG A 373 3.99 31.19 -8.38
CA ARG A 373 5.45 31.24 -8.67
C ARG A 373 6.11 29.87 -8.57
N ALA A 374 5.65 29.03 -7.67
CA ALA A 374 6.11 27.66 -7.55
C ALA A 374 5.63 26.76 -8.70
N GLY A 375 4.71 27.24 -9.56
CA GLY A 375 4.18 26.52 -10.71
C GLY A 375 3.08 25.52 -10.36
N VAL A 376 2.35 25.72 -9.27
CA VAL A 376 1.23 24.83 -8.91
C VAL A 376 0.17 24.91 -10.01
N HIS A 377 -0.06 23.77 -10.69
CA HIS A 377 -0.98 23.67 -11.82
C HIS A 377 -2.11 22.68 -11.61
N SER A 378 -2.01 21.80 -10.60
CA SER A 378 -3.06 20.85 -10.24
C SER A 378 -3.16 20.73 -8.73
N TYR A 379 -4.37 20.61 -8.22
CA TYR A 379 -4.66 20.61 -6.79
C TYR A 379 -5.79 19.65 -6.43
N MET A 380 -5.68 18.98 -5.30
CA MET A 380 -6.79 18.24 -4.70
C MET A 380 -6.85 18.46 -3.20
N LEU A 381 -8.07 18.39 -2.66
CA LEU A 381 -8.35 18.59 -1.25
C LEU A 381 -9.32 17.50 -0.78
N LEU A 382 -8.96 16.83 0.29
CA LEU A 382 -9.72 15.70 0.83
C LEU A 382 -10.10 15.95 2.29
N PRO A 383 -11.35 15.68 2.69
CA PRO A 383 -11.74 15.76 4.09
C PRO A 383 -11.14 14.62 4.90
N LEU A 384 -10.62 14.91 6.07
CA LEU A 384 -10.24 13.92 7.08
C LEU A 384 -11.48 13.58 7.90
N THR A 385 -12.11 12.45 7.58
CA THR A 385 -13.39 12.05 8.21
C THR A 385 -13.22 10.78 8.99
N ALA A 386 -13.57 10.80 10.29
CA ALA A 386 -13.62 9.63 11.15
C ALA A 386 -14.94 9.58 11.90
N ARG A 387 -15.55 8.39 12.02
CA ARG A 387 -16.82 8.16 12.72
C ARG A 387 -17.96 9.13 12.35
N GLY A 388 -17.98 9.60 11.09
CA GLY A 388 -18.94 10.57 10.59
C GLY A 388 -18.66 12.04 10.96
N GLN A 389 -17.57 12.31 11.66
CA GLN A 389 -17.12 13.65 11.99
C GLN A 389 -15.98 14.07 11.06
N ILE A 390 -16.02 15.29 10.55
CA ILE A 390 -14.94 15.87 9.77
C ILE A 390 -13.97 16.52 10.75
N LEU A 391 -12.72 16.04 10.73
CA LEU A 391 -11.66 16.50 11.62
C LEU A 391 -10.84 17.64 11.01
N GLY A 392 -10.71 17.66 9.67
CA GLY A 392 -9.87 18.58 8.95
C GLY A 392 -9.76 18.27 7.48
N SER A 393 -8.64 18.61 6.86
CA SER A 393 -8.40 18.40 5.44
C SER A 393 -6.94 18.03 5.13
N LEU A 394 -6.75 17.25 4.06
CA LEU A 394 -5.49 16.97 3.39
C LEU A 394 -5.46 17.71 2.06
N GLY A 395 -4.56 18.67 1.90
CA GLY A 395 -4.32 19.38 0.66
C GLY A 395 -3.10 18.85 -0.07
N LEU A 396 -3.24 18.55 -1.38
CA LEU A 396 -2.17 18.03 -2.23
C LEU A 396 -2.04 18.89 -3.48
N SER A 397 -0.80 19.21 -3.88
CA SER A 397 -0.54 20.01 -5.09
C SER A 397 0.57 19.42 -5.95
N ARG A 398 0.43 19.58 -7.27
CA ARG A 398 1.46 19.28 -8.27
C ARG A 398 1.96 20.55 -8.93
N ALA A 399 3.28 20.66 -9.04
CA ALA A 399 3.98 21.79 -9.63
C ALA A 399 5.06 21.35 -10.64
N ARG A 400 5.88 20.32 -10.29
CA ARG A 400 6.90 19.74 -11.17
C ARG A 400 6.42 18.49 -11.90
N ASN A 401 5.58 17.69 -11.25
CA ASN A 401 4.95 16.57 -11.92
C ASN A 401 4.06 17.12 -13.04
N PRO A 402 4.33 16.84 -14.34
CA PRO A 402 3.60 17.47 -15.45
C PRO A 402 2.18 16.92 -15.64
N GLN A 403 1.86 15.79 -15.03
CA GLN A 403 0.53 15.19 -15.13
C GLN A 403 -0.39 15.82 -14.10
N PRO A 404 -1.59 16.31 -14.49
CA PRO A 404 -2.58 16.76 -13.54
C PRO A 404 -3.11 15.59 -12.70
N PHE A 405 -3.67 15.88 -11.53
CA PHE A 405 -4.40 14.88 -10.75
C PHE A 405 -5.65 14.39 -11.49
N ASP A 406 -5.93 13.10 -11.34
CA ASP A 406 -7.11 12.44 -11.89
C ASP A 406 -7.98 11.78 -10.79
N GLU A 407 -9.05 11.10 -11.19
CA GLU A 407 -9.97 10.41 -10.27
C GLU A 407 -9.31 9.20 -9.58
N ASP A 408 -8.33 8.56 -10.20
CA ASP A 408 -7.58 7.46 -9.60
C ASP A 408 -6.66 7.97 -8.47
N ASP A 409 -5.99 9.11 -8.68
CA ASP A 409 -5.22 9.80 -7.66
C ASP A 409 -6.10 10.22 -6.48
N LEU A 410 -7.30 10.77 -6.78
CA LEU A 410 -8.27 11.20 -5.76
C LEU A 410 -8.75 10.03 -4.91
N ALA A 411 -9.03 8.90 -5.54
CA ALA A 411 -9.46 7.71 -4.82
C ALA A 411 -8.35 7.13 -3.93
N LEU A 412 -7.10 7.12 -4.41
CA LEU A 412 -5.95 6.65 -3.62
C LEU A 412 -5.67 7.58 -2.43
N ALA A 413 -5.66 8.88 -2.66
CA ALA A 413 -5.48 9.87 -1.59
C ALA A 413 -6.62 9.79 -0.56
N GLY A 414 -7.86 9.50 -0.99
CA GLY A 414 -9.03 9.30 -0.15
C GLY A 414 -8.87 8.14 0.85
N GLU A 415 -8.31 7.03 0.40
CA GLU A 415 -8.02 5.88 1.28
C GLU A 415 -6.97 6.23 2.36
N LEU A 416 -5.89 6.92 1.97
CA LEU A 416 -4.85 7.36 2.90
C LEU A 416 -5.40 8.39 3.90
N ALA A 417 -6.20 9.38 3.42
CA ALA A 417 -6.85 10.38 4.23
C ALA A 417 -7.83 9.77 5.25
N SER A 418 -8.64 8.79 4.81
CA SER A 418 -9.59 8.08 5.68
C SER A 418 -8.87 7.33 6.80
N ARG A 419 -7.77 6.65 6.48
CA ARG A 419 -6.97 5.95 7.48
C ARG A 419 -6.33 6.92 8.47
N ALA A 420 -5.70 7.98 7.97
CA ALA A 420 -5.09 8.99 8.82
C ALA A 420 -6.13 9.67 9.74
N ALA A 421 -7.33 9.92 9.22
CA ALA A 421 -8.42 10.48 10.02
C ALA A 421 -8.78 9.59 11.21
N VAL A 422 -8.84 8.27 11.02
CA VAL A 422 -9.09 7.32 12.13
C VAL A 422 -7.95 7.35 13.14
N CYS A 423 -6.69 7.40 12.69
CA CYS A 423 -5.53 7.48 13.59
C CYS A 423 -5.51 8.81 14.36
N ILE A 424 -5.81 9.94 13.69
CA ILE A 424 -5.93 11.27 14.32
C ILE A 424 -7.06 11.28 15.36
N ASP A 425 -8.23 10.70 15.05
CA ASP A 425 -9.36 10.64 16.00
C ASP A 425 -9.01 9.79 17.22
N ASN A 426 -8.35 8.65 17.04
CA ASN A 426 -7.87 7.83 18.15
C ASN A 426 -6.82 8.57 19.00
N ALA A 427 -5.84 9.24 18.37
CA ALA A 427 -4.83 10.03 19.05
C ALA A 427 -5.47 11.18 19.86
N ARG A 428 -6.44 11.88 19.28
CA ARG A 428 -7.21 12.93 19.95
C ARG A 428 -7.98 12.41 21.17
N ALA A 429 -8.71 11.31 20.97
CA ALA A 429 -9.47 10.69 22.07
C ALA A 429 -8.54 10.30 23.24
N HIS A 430 -7.37 9.75 22.89
CA HIS A 430 -6.34 9.43 23.87
C HIS A 430 -5.82 10.67 24.60
N GLN A 431 -5.54 11.74 23.87
CA GLN A 431 -5.06 13.02 24.42
C GLN A 431 -6.12 13.66 25.36
N THR A 432 -7.40 13.60 24.98
CA THR A 432 -8.50 14.14 25.81
C THR A 432 -8.60 13.38 27.14
N VAL A 433 -8.55 12.03 27.11
CA VAL A 433 -8.58 11.22 28.34
C VAL A 433 -7.37 11.55 29.22
N ARG A 434 -6.18 11.65 28.63
CA ARG A 434 -4.95 12.02 29.36
C ARG A 434 -5.07 13.40 29.99
N ASN A 435 -5.46 14.43 29.25
CA ASN A 435 -5.63 15.80 29.76
C ASN A 435 -6.68 15.85 30.90
N THR A 436 -7.75 15.07 30.79
CA THR A 436 -8.77 14.94 31.83
C THR A 436 -8.20 14.30 33.08
N ALA A 437 -7.44 13.22 32.91
CA ALA A 437 -6.76 12.54 34.02
C ALA A 437 -5.77 13.47 34.74
N GLU A 438 -4.90 14.17 33.97
CA GLU A 438 -3.96 15.15 34.53
C GLU A 438 -4.65 16.31 35.26
N THR A 439 -5.79 16.79 34.74
CA THR A 439 -6.55 17.86 35.37
C THR A 439 -7.20 17.39 36.67
N LEU A 440 -7.77 16.20 36.69
CA LEU A 440 -8.33 15.57 37.89
C LEU A 440 -7.23 15.41 38.96
N GLN A 441 -6.10 14.86 38.57
CA GLN A 441 -4.97 14.65 39.48
C GLN A 441 -4.46 15.94 40.11
N ARG A 442 -4.28 17.01 39.30
CA ARG A 442 -3.91 18.34 39.81
C ARG A 442 -4.92 18.89 40.81
N SER A 443 -6.21 18.69 40.59
CA SER A 443 -7.25 19.15 41.48
C SER A 443 -7.31 18.39 42.83
N LEU A 444 -6.72 17.17 42.83
CA LEU A 444 -6.64 16.35 44.04
C LEU A 444 -5.33 16.56 44.83
N LEU A 445 -4.37 17.32 44.34
CA LEU A 445 -3.13 17.67 45.05
C LEU A 445 -3.35 18.93 45.94
N PRO A 446 -2.67 19.04 47.08
CA PRO A 446 -2.86 20.16 48.00
C PRO A 446 -2.26 21.45 47.47
N ASP A 447 -2.91 22.58 47.69
CA ASP A 447 -2.30 23.89 47.66
C ASP A 447 -1.46 24.05 48.95
N HIS A 448 -0.19 24.45 48.81
CA HIS A 448 0.66 24.63 49.99
C HIS A 448 0.15 25.80 50.84
N PRO A 449 -0.01 25.65 52.12
CA PRO A 449 -0.35 26.74 52.99
C PRO A 449 0.77 27.81 53.00
N PRO A 450 0.42 29.10 52.99
CA PRO A 450 1.36 30.19 52.85
C PRO A 450 2.37 30.37 54.00
N HIS A 451 2.05 29.84 55.19
CA HIS A 451 2.91 29.97 56.37
C HIS A 451 2.71 28.80 57.34
N LEU A 452 3.81 28.14 57.71
CA LEU A 452 3.83 27.05 58.66
C LEU A 452 4.71 27.43 59.84
N PRO A 453 4.17 27.50 61.11
CA PRO A 453 4.97 27.87 62.26
C PRO A 453 6.10 26.88 62.52
N GLY A 454 7.34 27.38 62.59
CA GLY A 454 8.51 26.56 62.89
C GLY A 454 8.85 25.45 61.89
N LEU A 455 8.33 25.53 60.66
CA LEU A 455 8.51 24.51 59.63
C LEU A 455 8.70 25.12 58.21
N GLU A 456 9.63 24.60 57.48
CA GLU A 456 9.80 24.84 56.04
C GLU A 456 9.55 23.54 55.29
N VAL A 457 8.71 23.57 54.25
CA VAL A 457 8.30 22.35 53.56
C VAL A 457 8.53 22.51 52.07
N ALA A 458 9.04 21.48 51.44
CA ALA A 458 9.04 21.30 49.99
C ALA A 458 8.42 19.94 49.62
N SER A 459 7.74 19.93 48.52
CA SER A 459 7.13 18.70 48.00
C SER A 459 7.25 18.60 46.50
N ARG A 460 7.27 17.39 46.00
CA ARG A 460 7.19 17.10 44.58
C ARG A 460 6.27 15.92 44.35
N TYR A 461 5.46 16.05 43.33
CA TYR A 461 4.66 14.97 42.78
C TYR A 461 5.04 14.73 41.33
N ARG A 462 5.21 13.51 40.93
CA ARG A 462 5.47 13.11 39.54
C ARG A 462 4.57 11.96 39.16
N PRO A 463 3.62 12.18 38.25
CA PRO A 463 2.71 11.12 37.81
C PRO A 463 3.44 10.02 37.03
N ALA A 464 2.87 8.82 37.05
CA ALA A 464 3.25 7.72 36.17
C ALA A 464 3.20 8.15 34.68
N GLN A 465 4.05 7.56 33.84
CA GLN A 465 4.03 7.88 32.42
C GLN A 465 2.95 7.10 31.64
N ALA A 466 2.22 6.21 32.25
CA ALA A 466 1.17 5.45 31.59
C ALA A 466 -0.03 6.35 31.23
N ALA A 467 -0.45 6.28 29.97
CA ALA A 467 -1.35 7.25 29.32
C ALA A 467 -2.78 7.36 29.90
N TYR A 468 -3.15 6.48 30.82
CA TYR A 468 -4.50 6.38 31.38
C TYR A 468 -4.54 6.31 32.91
N GLU A 469 -3.41 6.44 33.57
CA GLU A 469 -3.31 6.20 35.01
C GLU A 469 -3.27 7.50 35.76
N VAL A 470 -4.33 7.80 36.50
CA VAL A 470 -4.32 8.75 37.59
C VAL A 470 -3.73 8.01 38.79
N GLY A 471 -2.72 8.59 39.43
CA GLY A 471 -2.03 7.94 40.52
C GLY A 471 -2.84 7.81 41.78
N GLY A 472 -2.45 6.81 42.57
CA GLY A 472 -2.93 6.59 43.94
C GLY A 472 -2.19 7.36 45.03
N ASP A 473 -1.02 7.92 44.66
CA ASP A 473 -0.13 8.62 45.60
C ASP A 473 -0.69 9.97 45.98
N TRP A 474 -0.57 10.31 47.26
CA TRP A 474 -0.87 11.66 47.74
C TRP A 474 0.09 12.10 48.85
N TYR A 475 0.17 13.40 49.06
CA TYR A 475 0.71 14.04 50.23
C TYR A 475 -0.19 15.16 50.67
N ASP A 476 -0.11 15.53 51.95
CA ASP A 476 -0.76 16.72 52.45
C ASP A 476 0.02 17.35 53.59
N VAL A 477 -0.18 18.68 53.78
CA VAL A 477 0.45 19.47 54.81
C VAL A 477 -0.63 20.36 55.41
N LEU A 478 -1.07 20.05 56.60
CA LEU A 478 -2.24 20.70 57.21
C LEU A 478 -1.80 21.44 58.49
N PRO A 479 -2.03 22.76 58.56
CA PRO A 479 -1.84 23.51 59.79
C PRO A 479 -2.93 23.13 60.80
N LEU A 480 -2.57 22.93 62.07
CA LEU A 480 -3.48 22.67 63.16
C LEU A 480 -3.51 23.80 64.19
N ASP A 481 -4.50 23.82 65.02
CA ASP A 481 -4.56 24.73 66.17
C ASP A 481 -3.32 24.51 67.10
N GLY A 482 -2.83 25.59 67.72
CA GLY A 482 -1.65 25.54 68.56
C GLY A 482 -0.31 25.37 67.82
N ASP A 483 -0.23 25.94 66.60
CA ASP A 483 0.97 25.99 65.76
C ASP A 483 1.52 24.62 65.31
N LYS A 484 0.75 23.55 65.54
CA LYS A 484 1.12 22.21 65.07
C LYS A 484 0.91 22.08 63.57
N THR A 485 1.63 21.16 62.94
CA THR A 485 1.48 20.87 61.50
C THR A 485 1.43 19.38 61.29
N VAL A 486 0.42 18.94 60.49
CA VAL A 486 0.33 17.56 59.98
C VAL A 486 1.13 17.42 58.72
N LEU A 487 1.89 16.35 58.60
CA LEU A 487 2.60 15.90 57.41
C LEU A 487 2.10 14.49 57.09
N VAL A 488 1.55 14.29 55.91
CA VAL A 488 1.07 12.99 55.50
C VAL A 488 1.51 12.65 54.11
N VAL A 489 1.89 11.38 53.92
CA VAL A 489 2.14 10.78 52.58
C VAL A 489 1.47 9.41 52.58
N GLY A 490 0.84 9.06 51.51
CA GLY A 490 0.21 7.77 51.37
C GLY A 490 0.15 7.35 49.91
N ASP A 491 -0.16 6.09 49.70
CA ASP A 491 -0.33 5.46 48.40
C ASP A 491 -1.49 4.48 48.42
N VAL A 492 -2.42 4.59 47.43
CA VAL A 492 -3.50 3.65 47.20
C VAL A 492 -3.06 2.62 46.19
N MET A 493 -3.06 1.36 46.58
CA MET A 493 -2.68 0.23 45.72
C MET A 493 -3.49 0.23 44.41
N GLY A 494 -2.80 0.26 43.26
CA GLY A 494 -3.37 0.29 41.92
C GLY A 494 -3.33 1.68 41.30
N SER A 495 -3.88 1.79 40.09
CA SER A 495 -3.86 3.04 39.32
C SER A 495 -5.20 3.27 38.64
N GLY A 496 -5.43 4.47 38.11
CA GLY A 496 -6.64 4.84 37.42
C GLY A 496 -7.65 5.65 38.26
N ILE A 497 -8.80 5.92 37.65
CA ILE A 497 -9.80 6.83 38.23
C ILE A 497 -10.31 6.34 39.62
N ASP A 498 -10.46 5.04 39.81
CA ASP A 498 -10.97 4.49 41.04
C ASP A 498 -9.94 4.61 42.20
N ALA A 499 -8.63 4.42 41.91
CA ALA A 499 -7.57 4.69 42.87
C ALA A 499 -7.53 6.16 43.28
N ALA A 500 -7.66 7.08 42.31
CA ALA A 500 -7.73 8.52 42.56
C ALA A 500 -8.97 8.92 43.38
N VAL A 501 -10.12 8.32 43.14
CA VAL A 501 -11.33 8.55 43.93
C VAL A 501 -11.14 8.09 45.39
N THR A 502 -10.49 6.93 45.59
CA THR A 502 -10.14 6.41 46.92
C THR A 502 -9.14 7.33 47.60
N MET A 503 -8.10 7.75 46.91
CA MET A 503 -7.13 8.71 47.40
C MET A 503 -7.77 10.02 47.82
N GLY A 504 -8.69 10.57 47.02
CA GLY A 504 -9.42 11.79 47.34
C GLY A 504 -10.29 11.67 48.60
N ARG A 505 -10.90 10.49 48.84
CA ARG A 505 -11.65 10.21 50.07
C ARG A 505 -10.75 10.10 51.29
N LEU A 506 -9.60 9.41 51.17
CA LEU A 506 -8.63 9.29 52.24
C LEU A 506 -8.05 10.63 52.62
N ARG A 507 -7.71 11.45 51.63
CA ARG A 507 -7.20 12.80 51.82
C ARG A 507 -8.21 13.69 52.52
N THR A 508 -9.48 13.71 52.10
CA THR A 508 -10.55 14.45 52.74
C THR A 508 -10.74 13.99 54.16
N GLY A 509 -10.82 12.66 54.41
CA GLY A 509 -10.89 12.11 55.75
C GLY A 509 -9.70 12.48 56.65
N THR A 510 -8.50 12.51 56.06
CA THR A 510 -7.28 12.97 56.75
C THR A 510 -7.43 14.41 57.24
N SER A 511 -7.90 15.33 56.40
CA SER A 511 -8.14 16.74 56.74
C SER A 511 -9.22 16.86 57.84
N ASP A 512 -10.35 16.16 57.67
CA ASP A 512 -11.46 16.20 58.67
C ASP A 512 -11.04 15.69 60.03
N PHE A 513 -10.20 14.63 60.11
CA PHE A 513 -9.74 14.08 61.38
C PHE A 513 -8.56 14.89 61.97
N ALA A 514 -7.76 15.56 61.16
CA ALA A 514 -6.74 16.47 61.61
C ALA A 514 -7.33 17.65 62.38
N ASP A 515 -8.44 18.21 61.92
CA ASP A 515 -9.17 19.31 62.60
C ASP A 515 -9.71 18.91 63.98
N LEU A 516 -9.79 17.60 64.28
CA LEU A 516 -10.21 17.10 65.58
C LEU A 516 -9.05 16.94 66.59
N ASP A 517 -7.81 17.27 66.22
CA ASP A 517 -6.55 17.14 67.03
C ASP A 517 -6.44 15.73 67.65
N LEU A 518 -6.77 14.69 66.88
CA LEU A 518 -6.66 13.29 67.29
C LEU A 518 -5.24 12.82 67.32
N ASP A 519 -4.95 11.79 68.15
CA ASP A 519 -3.67 11.09 68.10
C ASP A 519 -3.43 10.44 66.73
N PRO A 520 -2.21 10.47 66.16
CA PRO A 520 -1.89 9.88 64.88
C PRO A 520 -2.39 8.45 64.67
N ALA A 521 -2.32 7.60 65.69
CA ALA A 521 -2.83 6.24 65.62
C ALA A 521 -4.37 6.17 65.54
N GLU A 522 -5.07 7.12 66.19
CA GLU A 522 -6.53 7.22 66.06
C GLU A 522 -6.94 7.68 64.69
N VAL A 523 -6.22 8.66 64.09
CA VAL A 523 -6.47 9.10 62.69
C VAL A 523 -6.35 7.91 61.74
N LEU A 524 -5.21 7.16 61.81
CA LEU A 524 -5.04 5.99 60.95
C LEU A 524 -6.14 4.92 61.18
N HIS A 525 -6.61 4.73 62.42
CA HIS A 525 -7.71 3.82 62.69
C HIS A 525 -9.03 4.27 62.02
N HIS A 526 -9.30 5.58 61.96
CA HIS A 526 -10.45 6.10 61.25
C HIS A 526 -10.31 5.98 59.72
N LEU A 527 -9.13 6.21 59.18
CA LEU A 527 -8.82 6.01 57.75
C LEU A 527 -8.94 4.52 57.36
N ASP A 528 -8.49 3.60 58.22
CA ASP A 528 -8.63 2.15 58.04
C ASP A 528 -10.11 1.74 57.90
N LYS A 529 -11.00 2.33 58.74
CA LYS A 529 -12.45 2.10 58.60
C LYS A 529 -13.03 2.63 57.28
N ILE A 530 -12.57 3.80 56.80
CA ILE A 530 -12.99 4.33 55.54
C ILE A 530 -12.56 3.38 54.42
N THR A 531 -11.28 2.95 54.41
CA THR A 531 -10.71 2.06 53.40
C THR A 531 -11.42 0.69 53.41
N SER A 532 -11.66 0.11 54.58
CA SER A 532 -12.36 -1.16 54.71
C SER A 532 -13.80 -1.13 54.18
N GLY A 533 -14.43 0.05 54.10
CA GLY A 533 -15.75 0.25 53.51
C GLY A 533 -15.76 0.32 51.97
N LEU A 534 -14.57 0.31 51.32
CA LEU A 534 -14.40 0.48 49.87
C LEU A 534 -14.12 -0.84 49.10
N GLU A 535 -14.47 -1.98 49.69
CA GLU A 535 -14.50 -3.40 49.23
C GLU A 535 -13.30 -3.93 48.39
N GLN A 536 -12.39 -3.12 47.85
CA GLN A 536 -11.30 -3.59 46.96
C GLN A 536 -9.98 -2.85 47.12
N TYR A 537 -9.85 -1.84 47.94
CA TYR A 537 -8.67 -1.00 48.02
C TYR A 537 -7.90 -1.17 49.32
N ILE A 538 -6.61 -1.18 49.19
CA ILE A 538 -5.63 -1.15 50.28
C ILE A 538 -4.80 0.11 50.04
N ALA A 539 -4.47 0.82 51.12
CA ALA A 539 -3.59 1.98 51.03
C ALA A 539 -2.52 1.93 52.08
N THR A 540 -1.37 2.46 51.79
CA THR A 540 -0.28 2.72 52.77
C THR A 540 -0.30 4.18 53.16
N CYS A 541 0.06 4.48 54.42
CA CYS A 541 0.06 5.85 54.89
C CYS A 541 1.04 6.09 56.03
N VAL A 542 1.73 7.23 56.01
CA VAL A 542 2.44 7.83 57.15
C VAL A 542 1.70 9.08 57.56
N TYR A 543 1.34 9.20 58.80
CA TYR A 543 0.73 10.38 59.39
C TYR A 543 1.61 10.90 60.52
N ALA A 544 2.12 12.13 60.42
CA ALA A 544 3.02 12.74 61.34
C ALA A 544 2.53 14.10 61.80
N VAL A 545 2.55 14.40 63.09
CA VAL A 545 2.19 15.68 63.68
C VAL A 545 3.45 16.31 64.27
N TYR A 546 3.89 17.43 63.74
CA TYR A 546 4.97 18.24 64.32
C TYR A 546 4.43 19.27 65.31
N ASP A 547 4.98 19.27 66.55
CA ASP A 547 4.69 20.24 67.59
C ASP A 547 5.92 21.12 67.83
N PRO A 548 5.97 22.40 67.35
CA PRO A 548 7.11 23.28 67.50
C PRO A 548 7.33 23.72 68.93
N HIS A 549 6.30 23.76 69.81
CA HIS A 549 6.46 24.13 71.22
C HIS A 549 7.17 23.09 72.02
N ARG A 550 6.99 21.80 71.68
CA ARG A 550 7.65 20.66 72.32
C ARG A 550 8.91 20.21 71.64
N ALA A 551 9.13 20.68 70.41
CA ALA A 551 10.17 20.18 69.52
C ALA A 551 10.09 18.65 69.36
N GLU A 552 8.87 18.14 69.12
CA GLU A 552 8.57 16.72 68.98
C GLU A 552 7.73 16.46 67.69
N CYS A 553 7.92 15.28 67.15
CA CYS A 553 7.10 14.80 66.07
C CYS A 553 6.44 13.48 66.50
N HIS A 554 5.09 13.42 66.42
CA HIS A 554 4.29 12.25 66.75
C HIS A 554 3.93 11.54 65.43
N ILE A 555 4.41 10.31 65.22
CA ILE A 555 4.31 9.61 63.94
C ILE A 555 3.61 8.26 64.11
N SER A 556 2.71 7.93 63.22
CA SER A 556 2.10 6.60 63.07
C SER A 556 2.17 6.14 61.60
N VAL A 557 2.34 4.82 61.39
CA VAL A 557 2.60 4.22 60.10
C VAL A 557 1.64 3.09 59.82
N ALA A 558 0.95 3.09 58.68
CA ALA A 558 0.07 2.06 58.20
C ALA A 558 0.66 1.40 56.92
N GLY A 559 1.49 0.36 57.10
CA GLY A 559 2.05 -0.43 55.98
C GLY A 559 2.99 0.33 55.02
N HIS A 560 3.35 1.55 55.35
CA HIS A 560 4.11 2.43 54.49
C HIS A 560 5.65 2.29 54.73
N LEU A 561 6.44 2.74 53.76
CA LEU A 561 7.92 2.76 53.87
C LEU A 561 8.37 3.66 55.03
N PRO A 562 9.51 3.31 55.72
CA PRO A 562 9.97 4.10 56.82
C PRO A 562 10.42 5.51 56.40
N PRO A 563 9.97 6.57 57.10
CA PRO A 563 10.46 7.90 56.92
C PRO A 563 12.00 8.02 57.16
N VAL A 564 12.64 8.98 56.51
CA VAL A 564 14.04 9.31 56.77
C VAL A 564 14.13 10.53 57.67
N LEU A 565 14.89 10.43 58.74
CA LEU A 565 15.27 11.55 59.60
C LEU A 565 16.72 11.96 59.31
N VAL A 566 16.93 13.22 58.97
CA VAL A 566 18.26 13.82 58.79
C VAL A 566 18.48 14.80 59.92
N ARG A 567 19.24 14.42 60.92
CA ARG A 567 19.57 15.29 62.07
C ARG A 567 20.70 16.23 61.68
N ASN A 568 20.68 17.42 62.20
CA ASN A 568 21.72 18.40 61.94
C ASN A 568 23.09 17.85 62.39
N GLY A 569 24.02 17.68 61.45
CA GLY A 569 25.37 17.17 61.71
C GLY A 569 25.50 15.65 61.94
N LYS A 570 24.45 14.88 61.63
CA LYS A 570 24.45 13.42 61.67
C LYS A 570 24.09 12.83 60.30
N PRO A 571 24.53 11.59 60.02
CA PRO A 571 24.11 10.89 58.82
C PRO A 571 22.58 10.68 58.81
N PRO A 572 21.94 10.66 57.62
CA PRO A 572 20.54 10.31 57.46
C PRO A 572 20.26 8.88 57.96
N GLU A 573 19.14 8.69 58.62
CA GLU A 573 18.69 7.40 59.17
C GLU A 573 17.26 7.09 58.80
N LEU A 574 16.95 5.82 58.46
CA LEU A 574 15.59 5.34 58.39
C LEU A 574 15.04 5.22 59.81
N LEU A 575 13.84 5.75 60.01
CA LEU A 575 13.20 5.64 61.35
C LEU A 575 12.69 4.23 61.57
N ASP A 576 13.14 3.60 62.67
CA ASP A 576 12.61 2.31 63.13
C ASP A 576 11.31 2.55 63.91
N LEU A 577 10.21 2.45 63.22
CA LEU A 577 8.87 2.71 63.78
C LEU A 577 8.00 1.45 63.76
N PRO A 578 7.12 1.24 64.76
CA PRO A 578 6.15 0.20 64.67
C PRO A 578 5.27 0.41 63.40
N THR A 579 5.32 -0.52 62.47
CA THR A 579 4.54 -0.47 61.25
C THR A 579 3.26 -1.28 61.42
N GLY A 580 2.11 -0.61 61.38
CA GLY A 580 0.80 -1.27 61.32
C GLY A 580 0.55 -1.94 59.96
N THR A 581 -0.55 -2.67 59.86
CA THR A 581 -1.01 -3.18 58.54
C THR A 581 -1.41 -2.01 57.62
N PRO A 582 -1.32 -2.19 56.30
CA PRO A 582 -1.93 -1.22 55.39
C PRO A 582 -3.41 -0.95 55.67
N LEU A 583 -3.89 0.25 55.44
CA LEU A 583 -5.26 0.65 55.56
C LEU A 583 -6.18 -0.26 54.70
N GLY A 584 -7.31 -0.69 55.27
CA GLY A 584 -8.25 -1.61 54.61
C GLY A 584 -8.00 -3.11 54.93
N VAL A 585 -6.84 -3.47 55.49
CA VAL A 585 -6.51 -4.83 55.90
C VAL A 585 -7.06 -5.14 57.29
N GLY A 586 -7.00 -4.17 58.22
CA GLY A 586 -7.50 -4.31 59.59
C GLY A 586 -6.69 -5.27 60.47
N GLY A 587 -7.13 -5.47 61.69
CA GLY A 587 -6.68 -6.54 62.60
C GLY A 587 -5.44 -6.23 63.45
N VAL A 588 -4.70 -5.15 63.20
CA VAL A 588 -3.55 -4.73 64.00
C VAL A 588 -3.71 -3.26 64.43
N PRO A 589 -3.58 -2.96 65.73
CA PRO A 589 -3.69 -1.58 66.19
C PRO A 589 -2.52 -0.75 65.71
N PHE A 590 -2.77 0.50 65.33
CA PHE A 590 -1.71 1.48 65.00
C PHE A 590 -1.10 2.01 66.29
N VAL A 591 0.15 2.44 66.26
CA VAL A 591 0.89 2.94 67.40
C VAL A 591 1.53 4.29 67.06
N THR A 592 1.33 5.28 67.91
CA THR A 592 2.00 6.56 67.81
C THR A 592 3.36 6.51 68.47
N THR A 593 4.39 6.91 67.75
CA THR A 593 5.77 7.06 68.28
C THR A 593 6.12 8.54 68.33
N THR A 594 6.65 9.00 69.48
CA THR A 594 7.12 10.37 69.64
C THR A 594 8.61 10.44 69.41
N ILE A 595 9.05 11.33 68.52
CA ILE A 595 10.44 11.52 68.18
C ILE A 595 10.84 12.97 68.50
N PRO A 596 11.92 13.20 69.30
CA PRO A 596 12.43 14.55 69.49
C PRO A 596 13.14 15.04 68.21
N VAL A 597 12.79 16.26 67.74
CA VAL A 597 13.31 16.90 66.54
C VAL A 597 13.75 18.33 66.88
N GLY A 598 14.92 18.72 66.38
CA GLY A 598 15.51 20.05 66.63
C GLY A 598 15.53 20.94 65.41
N ALA A 599 15.80 22.22 65.66
CA ALA A 599 16.00 23.18 64.53
C ALA A 599 17.11 22.73 63.58
N GLY A 600 16.84 22.71 62.28
CA GLY A 600 17.75 22.21 61.24
C GLY A 600 17.57 20.73 60.91
N ASP A 601 16.86 19.93 61.72
CA ASP A 601 16.52 18.56 61.37
C ASP A 601 15.53 18.53 60.19
N ARG A 602 15.61 17.47 59.38
CA ARG A 602 14.73 17.29 58.22
C ARG A 602 14.02 15.92 58.33
N LEU A 603 12.71 15.91 58.17
CA LEU A 603 11.92 14.72 58.03
C LEU A 603 11.56 14.53 56.55
N VAL A 604 11.83 13.37 55.99
CA VAL A 604 11.55 13.04 54.56
C VAL A 604 10.55 11.90 54.51
N LEU A 605 9.40 12.17 53.94
CA LEU A 605 8.34 11.20 53.62
C LEU A 605 8.32 10.99 52.08
N TYR A 606 8.07 9.77 51.64
CA TYR A 606 8.13 9.45 50.23
C TYR A 606 7.33 8.17 49.95
N THR A 607 6.76 8.06 48.73
CA THR A 607 6.09 6.86 48.28
C THR A 607 7.07 5.87 47.65
N ASP A 608 6.62 4.62 47.51
CA ASP A 608 7.43 3.51 47.02
C ASP A 608 7.98 3.71 45.60
N GLY A 609 7.24 4.39 44.70
CA GLY A 609 7.69 4.74 43.33
C GLY A 609 9.01 5.54 43.29
N LEU A 610 9.49 6.13 44.44
CA LEU A 610 10.81 6.75 44.51
C LEU A 610 11.90 5.71 44.59
N VAL A 611 11.71 4.59 45.31
CA VAL A 611 12.72 3.60 45.66
C VAL A 611 12.43 2.20 45.12
N GLU A 612 11.19 1.88 44.77
CA GLU A 612 10.82 0.61 44.19
C GLU A 612 11.00 0.65 42.66
N VAL A 613 11.97 -0.08 42.16
CA VAL A 613 12.28 -0.18 40.73
C VAL A 613 12.36 -1.65 40.35
N ARG A 614 11.70 -2.06 39.29
CA ARG A 614 11.77 -3.43 38.79
C ARG A 614 13.20 -3.90 38.62
N HIS A 615 13.50 -5.09 39.13
CA HIS A 615 14.83 -5.73 39.06
C HIS A 615 15.97 -5.09 39.88
N HIS A 616 15.64 -4.14 40.78
CA HIS A 616 16.61 -3.60 41.73
C HIS A 616 16.18 -3.90 43.17
N PRO A 617 17.10 -4.36 44.04
CA PRO A 617 16.80 -4.57 45.48
C PRO A 617 16.41 -3.24 46.14
N ILE A 618 15.35 -3.22 46.91
CA ILE A 618 14.86 -2.01 47.59
C ILE A 618 15.90 -1.47 48.56
N ASP A 619 16.67 -2.35 49.25
CA ASP A 619 17.72 -1.96 50.22
C ASP A 619 18.81 -1.12 49.55
N GLU A 620 19.21 -1.44 48.31
CA GLU A 620 20.21 -0.66 47.57
C GLU A 620 19.69 0.74 47.23
N ARG A 621 18.41 0.81 46.90
CA ARG A 621 17.76 2.07 46.57
C ARG A 621 17.57 2.96 47.82
N LEU A 622 17.19 2.38 48.95
CA LEU A 622 17.12 3.07 50.23
C LEU A 622 18.52 3.59 50.67
N ASN A 623 19.57 2.80 50.50
CA ASN A 623 20.94 3.25 50.76
C ASN A 623 21.34 4.41 49.84
N THR A 624 20.92 4.40 48.57
CA THR A 624 21.14 5.50 47.62
C THR A 624 20.39 6.76 48.08
N LEU A 625 19.14 6.63 48.52
CA LEU A 625 18.34 7.71 49.08
C LEU A 625 19.03 8.36 50.27
N LEU A 626 19.51 7.55 51.23
CA LEU A 626 20.28 8.03 52.40
C LEU A 626 21.54 8.76 51.96
N SER A 627 22.30 8.21 51.05
CA SER A 627 23.53 8.85 50.52
C SER A 627 23.25 10.19 49.83
N LEU A 628 22.14 10.31 49.09
CA LEU A 628 21.74 11.57 48.49
C LEU A 628 21.32 12.61 49.53
N LEU A 629 20.61 12.22 50.57
CA LEU A 629 20.17 13.10 51.65
C LEU A 629 21.32 13.57 52.59
N ASP A 630 22.44 12.86 52.62
CA ASP A 630 23.63 13.27 53.38
C ASP A 630 24.33 14.51 52.80
N THR A 631 24.08 14.80 51.53
CA THR A 631 24.62 15.99 50.84
C THR A 631 23.62 17.14 50.94
N PRO A 632 23.93 18.28 51.56
CA PRO A 632 23.01 19.41 51.65
C PRO A 632 22.90 20.14 50.30
N ASP A 633 21.69 20.52 49.94
CA ASP A 633 21.40 21.43 48.83
C ASP A 633 21.08 22.86 49.33
N PRO A 634 21.13 23.88 48.49
CA PRO A 634 20.80 25.24 48.86
C PRO A 634 19.36 25.41 49.38
N THR A 635 18.42 24.70 48.74
CA THR A 635 17.00 24.72 49.11
C THR A 635 16.44 23.32 49.28
N LEU A 636 15.29 23.17 49.93
CA LEU A 636 14.56 21.89 50.00
C LEU A 636 14.01 21.49 48.64
N ASP A 637 13.63 22.46 47.80
CA ASP A 637 13.18 22.25 46.42
C ASP A 637 14.26 21.58 45.56
N ASP A 638 15.52 22.09 45.65
CA ASP A 638 16.66 21.48 44.97
C ASP A 638 16.90 20.03 45.44
N THR A 639 16.68 19.76 46.73
CA THR A 639 16.77 18.40 47.27
C THR A 639 15.71 17.49 46.66
N CYS A 640 14.46 17.92 46.65
CA CYS A 640 13.37 17.16 46.02
C CYS A 640 13.64 16.85 44.55
N ASP A 641 14.05 17.87 43.78
CA ASP A 641 14.33 17.72 42.35
C ASP A 641 15.54 16.77 42.11
N ARG A 642 16.57 16.84 42.93
CA ARG A 642 17.74 15.93 42.87
C ARG A 642 17.34 14.49 43.19
N LEU A 643 16.52 14.25 44.21
CA LEU A 643 16.07 12.92 44.59
C LEU A 643 15.30 12.29 43.43
N ILE A 644 14.32 12.98 42.89
CA ILE A 644 13.53 12.49 41.75
C ILE A 644 14.43 12.24 40.52
N HIS A 645 15.32 13.16 40.20
CA HIS A 645 16.21 13.01 39.03
C HIS A 645 17.18 11.83 39.15
N LYS A 646 17.66 11.51 40.35
CA LYS A 646 18.64 10.47 40.58
C LYS A 646 18.07 9.09 40.87
N LEU A 647 16.88 9.05 41.49
CA LEU A 647 16.22 7.81 41.90
C LEU A 647 15.19 7.31 40.92
N ARG A 648 14.54 8.18 40.16
CA ARG A 648 13.55 7.77 39.18
C ARG A 648 14.20 7.50 37.80
N LEU A 649 13.86 6.37 37.21
CA LEU A 649 14.22 6.05 35.81
C LEU A 649 13.14 6.58 34.86
N PRO A 650 13.51 6.97 33.63
CA PRO A 650 12.55 7.50 32.65
C PRO A 650 11.40 6.55 32.26
N ALA A 651 11.54 5.26 32.53
CA ALA A 651 10.56 4.21 32.21
C ALA A 651 9.82 3.66 33.42
N ASP A 652 9.94 4.28 34.62
CA ASP A 652 9.28 3.79 35.81
C ASP A 652 7.74 4.01 35.70
N PRO A 653 6.95 2.95 35.91
CA PRO A 653 5.51 2.98 35.65
C PRO A 653 4.71 3.57 36.82
N ASP A 654 5.34 3.98 37.94
CA ASP A 654 4.65 4.37 39.16
C ASP A 654 4.69 5.87 39.43
N ASP A 655 3.72 6.33 40.23
CA ASP A 655 3.70 7.69 40.75
C ASP A 655 4.77 7.90 41.79
N VAL A 656 5.17 9.12 42.03
CA VAL A 656 6.13 9.46 43.10
C VAL A 656 5.65 10.70 43.82
N ALA A 657 5.47 10.60 45.12
CA ALA A 657 5.31 11.72 46.02
C ALA A 657 6.52 11.81 46.96
N VAL A 658 7.06 13.00 47.13
CA VAL A 658 8.14 13.32 48.08
C VAL A 658 7.73 14.55 48.85
N LEU A 659 7.85 14.48 50.15
CA LEU A 659 7.57 15.57 51.08
C LEU A 659 8.76 15.69 52.05
N ILE A 660 9.42 16.86 52.05
CA ILE A 660 10.54 17.16 52.95
C ILE A 660 10.15 18.33 53.86
N ALA A 661 10.22 18.10 55.17
CA ALA A 661 9.96 19.11 56.17
C ALA A 661 11.24 19.40 56.94
N ARG A 662 11.68 20.65 57.00
CA ARG A 662 12.83 21.14 57.77
C ARG A 662 12.31 21.94 58.95
N MET A 663 12.67 21.50 60.21
CA MET A 663 12.34 22.19 61.44
C MET A 663 13.11 23.51 61.51
N GLN A 664 12.40 24.61 61.71
CA GLN A 664 12.94 25.95 61.84
C GLN A 664 12.96 26.39 63.31
N PRO A 665 13.87 27.33 63.70
CA PRO A 665 13.80 27.93 65.03
C PRO A 665 12.41 28.55 65.25
N PHE A 666 11.72 28.14 66.28
CA PHE A 666 10.39 28.59 66.63
C PHE A 666 10.42 29.44 67.88
N THR A 667 9.90 30.64 67.82
CA THR A 667 9.66 31.48 68.99
C THR A 667 8.17 31.69 69.03
N PRO A 668 7.48 31.21 70.12
CA PRO A 668 6.04 31.47 70.27
C PRO A 668 5.78 32.97 70.25
N ASP A 669 4.83 33.39 69.41
CA ASP A 669 4.30 34.76 69.53
C ASP A 669 3.74 34.97 70.95
N SER A 670 4.24 35.95 71.67
CA SER A 670 3.95 36.28 73.02
C SER A 670 2.57 36.97 73.19
#